data_05d3114a4793b4fc8fa89aa76605b4d2
#
_entry.id   05d3114a4793b4fc8fa89aa76605b4d2
#
_cell.length_a   1.000
_cell.length_b   1.000
_cell.length_c   1.000
_cell.angle_alpha   90.00
_cell.angle_beta   90.00
_cell.angle_gamma   90.00
#
_symmetry.space_group_name_H-M   'P 1'
#
loop_
_entity.id
_entity.type
_entity.pdbx_description
1 polymer ?
#
loop_
_entity_poly.entity_id
_entity_poly.type
_entity_poly.pdbx_seq_one_letter_code
_entity_poly.pdbx_strand_id
1 'polypeptide(L)'
;MGKSLVIVESPAKAKTINKYLGNDFIVKSSVGHIRDLPTSGSSGAVDTKARAKAAAETRKMDPEQKKVHKAKKAKAQLIARMGIDPEHSWKANYKILPGKEKVVNELKKFAKDSDTIYLATDLDREGEAIAWHLREAIGGDDSRYKRVVFNEITKKAIEEAFSDPGEVDMKHVEAQQARRFLDRVVGFMVSPLLWAKVARGLSAGRVQSVAVRLLVERENEIRAFVPEEYWELFANLLTPENAAKKSSADETDPLRFEVVKYQNKEFKPKNEEQTRAVMAALEPADYIVTDREDKPTSSKPRAPFITSTLQQAASTRLGYSVKKTMTMAQRLYEAGFITYMRTDSTALSNDALAMARDYIEKQFGDKYLPDNAIRYSSREGAQEAHEAIRPSDVNVLENSSRMDGLDRDAVRLYNLIWQQFLACQMTPARYKSSTIKVEASGYSMRIKGRIMEFDGYTRVLPVSKDGDVELPDLKVGDKLLLQTLDPVQHFTKPPPRYTEASLVKELEKRSIGRPSTYAAIISTIQDRGYVKLENRRFYAQKMGDIVTDRLVENFKDLMDYEFTARMEDNLDDIAKGKRQWLDVLNAFYDDFTRQLKQAQSEEGGMRENNPTETDIKCPTCERNMQIRTGSTGVFLGCSGYNLPPKERCKTTLNLTPGNEAISVDADDEAESRLLLDKHRCKICDTAMDSYLIDEERKLHVCGNNPGCSGFEVEVGKFKLKGYDGPTLECDKCSAEMQLKNGRFGKYFGCMSEDCENTRKLLRNGEAAPPKMTPVPMPELECEKVEDTYILRDGAAGLFLAASQFPKNRETRAPLVEELLPHKDEIDKKYAFLMKAPTEDPDGHKTVVKFSRKNKEQYVQSEIDKKPTGWKSFYRKSVWTTDSEGTPATIKY
;
A
#
# COMPACT_ATOMS: atom_id res chain seq x y z
N MET A 1 -37.09 -8.37 -34.29
CA MET A 1 -36.52 -7.40 -33.37
C MET A 1 -35.04 -7.69 -33.23
N GLY A 2 -34.16 -6.71 -33.44
CA GLY A 2 -32.73 -6.87 -33.27
C GLY A 2 -32.41 -7.08 -31.80
N LYS A 3 -31.30 -7.81 -31.49
CA LYS A 3 -30.85 -7.99 -30.12
C LYS A 3 -30.26 -6.69 -29.57
N SER A 4 -30.47 -6.40 -28.30
CA SER A 4 -29.83 -5.28 -27.62
C SER A 4 -28.41 -5.62 -27.13
N LEU A 5 -27.45 -4.69 -27.30
CA LEU A 5 -26.09 -4.86 -26.83
C LEU A 5 -25.95 -4.25 -25.43
N VAL A 6 -25.41 -4.98 -24.48
CA VAL A 6 -25.06 -4.51 -23.13
C VAL A 6 -23.56 -4.52 -22.96
N ILE A 7 -22.96 -3.36 -22.63
CA ILE A 7 -21.52 -3.23 -22.46
C ILE A 7 -21.20 -2.92 -20.99
N VAL A 8 -20.35 -3.73 -20.38
CA VAL A 8 -19.86 -3.60 -19.00
C VAL A 8 -18.33 -3.52 -18.97
N GLU A 9 -17.72 -3.16 -17.82
CA GLU A 9 -16.25 -3.00 -17.74
C GLU A 9 -15.49 -4.31 -17.71
N SER A 10 -16.03 -5.34 -17.03
CA SER A 10 -15.27 -6.56 -16.77
C SER A 10 -15.95 -7.81 -17.32
N PRO A 11 -15.17 -8.85 -17.72
CA PRO A 11 -15.70 -10.13 -18.13
C PRO A 11 -16.47 -10.84 -17.01
N ALA A 12 -16.07 -10.66 -15.74
CA ALA A 12 -16.76 -11.26 -14.59
C ALA A 12 -18.16 -10.67 -14.43
N LYS A 13 -18.27 -9.34 -14.48
CA LYS A 13 -19.55 -8.62 -14.46
C LYS A 13 -20.46 -9.04 -15.65
N ALA A 14 -19.87 -9.16 -16.85
CA ALA A 14 -20.60 -9.65 -18.01
C ALA A 14 -21.21 -11.05 -17.80
N LYS A 15 -20.41 -11.96 -17.23
CA LYS A 15 -20.87 -13.33 -16.92
C LYS A 15 -22.01 -13.34 -15.91
N THR A 16 -21.95 -12.50 -14.86
CA THR A 16 -22.97 -12.44 -13.82
C THR A 16 -24.26 -11.84 -14.35
N ILE A 17 -24.20 -10.71 -15.07
CA ILE A 17 -25.37 -10.03 -15.63
C ILE A 17 -26.06 -10.87 -16.71
N ASN A 18 -25.30 -11.56 -17.55
CA ASN A 18 -25.87 -12.44 -18.59
C ASN A 18 -26.73 -13.58 -18.04
N LYS A 19 -26.61 -13.93 -16.75
CA LYS A 19 -27.50 -14.91 -16.11
C LYS A 19 -28.89 -14.37 -15.82
N TYR A 20 -29.01 -13.05 -15.69
CA TYR A 20 -30.27 -12.37 -15.32
C TYR A 20 -31.02 -11.79 -16.52
N LEU A 21 -30.27 -11.43 -17.58
CA LEU A 21 -30.85 -10.93 -18.83
C LEU A 21 -31.19 -12.09 -19.75
N GLY A 22 -32.33 -11.99 -20.46
CA GLY A 22 -32.79 -13.01 -21.38
C GLY A 22 -32.05 -13.03 -22.74
N ASN A 23 -32.52 -13.86 -23.66
CA ASN A 23 -31.90 -14.09 -24.97
C ASN A 23 -31.94 -12.88 -25.92
N ASP A 24 -32.67 -11.83 -25.57
CA ASP A 24 -32.78 -10.58 -26.34
C ASP A 24 -31.60 -9.66 -26.14
N PHE A 25 -30.69 -9.99 -25.21
CA PHE A 25 -29.53 -9.21 -24.88
C PHE A 25 -28.24 -9.96 -25.23
N ILE A 26 -27.26 -9.19 -25.74
CA ILE A 26 -25.86 -9.64 -25.94
C ILE A 26 -25.00 -8.88 -24.96
N VAL A 27 -24.48 -9.56 -23.92
CA VAL A 27 -23.64 -8.91 -22.91
C VAL A 27 -22.17 -9.07 -23.28
N LYS A 28 -21.45 -7.95 -23.38
CA LYS A 28 -20.00 -7.87 -23.71
C LYS A 28 -19.24 -7.00 -22.72
N SER A 29 -17.95 -7.20 -22.64
CA SER A 29 -17.07 -6.40 -21.77
C SER A 29 -16.11 -5.54 -22.59
N SER A 30 -15.90 -4.30 -22.14
CA SER A 30 -14.84 -3.41 -22.63
C SER A 30 -13.45 -3.78 -22.08
N VAL A 31 -13.41 -4.64 -21.06
CA VAL A 31 -12.17 -4.99 -20.32
C VAL A 31 -11.51 -3.73 -19.75
N GLY A 32 -12.31 -2.87 -19.08
CA GLY A 32 -11.90 -1.57 -18.52
C GLY A 32 -11.89 -0.44 -19.54
N HIS A 33 -11.06 0.58 -19.30
CA HIS A 33 -10.92 1.71 -20.21
C HIS A 33 -10.42 1.28 -21.59
N ILE A 34 -11.04 1.84 -22.63
CA ILE A 34 -10.66 1.59 -24.03
C ILE A 34 -9.88 2.73 -24.66
N ARG A 35 -10.01 3.94 -24.10
CA ARG A 35 -9.46 5.18 -24.64
C ARG A 35 -8.94 6.07 -23.50
N ASP A 36 -7.77 6.70 -23.67
CA ASP A 36 -7.19 7.66 -22.72
C ASP A 36 -6.33 8.67 -23.47
N LEU A 37 -5.82 9.65 -22.73
CA LEU A 37 -4.79 10.59 -23.19
C LEU A 37 -3.50 9.84 -23.54
N PRO A 38 -2.66 10.35 -24.47
CA PRO A 38 -1.44 9.68 -24.91
C PRO A 38 -0.53 9.27 -23.75
N THR A 39 0.05 8.07 -23.79
CA THR A 39 1.07 7.65 -22.85
C THR A 39 2.44 8.21 -23.26
N SER A 40 3.24 8.67 -22.28
CA SER A 40 4.61 9.10 -22.52
C SER A 40 5.43 7.92 -23.09
N GLY A 41 5.84 8.00 -24.35
CA GLY A 41 6.63 6.93 -25.00
C GLY A 41 6.08 6.40 -26.32
N SER A 42 4.85 6.71 -26.67
CA SER A 42 4.32 6.42 -28.02
C SER A 42 4.76 7.47 -29.04
N SER A 43 6.06 7.67 -29.23
CA SER A 43 6.58 8.33 -30.44
C SER A 43 6.40 7.33 -31.58
N GLY A 44 5.48 7.59 -32.48
CA GLY A 44 5.47 6.94 -33.78
C GLY A 44 6.85 6.99 -34.44
N ALA A 45 7.10 6.14 -35.44
CA ALA A 45 8.37 6.05 -36.11
C ALA A 45 8.92 7.45 -36.40
N VAL A 46 10.15 7.71 -35.93
CA VAL A 46 10.77 9.03 -36.06
C VAL A 46 11.06 9.27 -37.55
N ASP A 47 10.34 10.19 -38.15
CA ASP A 47 10.68 10.63 -39.51
C ASP A 47 12.04 11.38 -39.49
N THR A 48 13.08 10.64 -39.79
CA THR A 48 14.45 11.13 -39.80
C THR A 48 14.66 12.25 -40.81
N LYS A 49 13.91 12.21 -41.94
CA LYS A 49 14.00 13.28 -42.99
C LYS A 49 13.36 14.58 -42.53
N ALA A 50 12.17 14.53 -41.92
CA ALA A 50 11.51 15.70 -41.33
C ALA A 50 12.36 16.30 -40.18
N ARG A 51 13.02 15.45 -39.39
CA ARG A 51 13.92 15.90 -38.32
C ARG A 51 15.19 16.59 -38.85
N ALA A 52 15.77 16.06 -39.90
CA ALA A 52 16.96 16.67 -40.56
C ALA A 52 16.59 18.02 -41.17
N LYS A 53 15.46 18.14 -41.86
CA LYS A 53 14.94 19.39 -42.42
C LYS A 53 14.72 20.46 -41.36
N ALA A 54 14.03 20.13 -40.28
CA ALA A 54 13.81 21.04 -39.17
C ALA A 54 15.10 21.46 -38.44
N ALA A 55 16.11 20.59 -38.38
CA ALA A 55 17.42 20.92 -37.85
C ALA A 55 18.18 21.89 -38.73
N ALA A 56 18.11 21.72 -40.08
CA ALA A 56 18.71 22.63 -41.05
C ALA A 56 18.08 24.03 -41.02
N GLU A 57 16.76 24.10 -40.89
CA GLU A 57 16.03 25.38 -40.73
C GLU A 57 16.42 26.10 -39.44
N THR A 58 16.51 25.36 -38.33
CA THR A 58 16.92 25.91 -37.03
C THR A 58 18.36 26.45 -37.05
N ARG A 59 19.27 25.86 -37.84
CA ARG A 59 20.65 26.36 -37.99
C ARG A 59 20.73 27.73 -38.62
N LYS A 60 19.82 28.10 -39.52
CA LYS A 60 19.78 29.38 -40.26
C LYS A 60 19.21 30.54 -39.44
N MET A 61 18.59 30.29 -38.27
CA MET A 61 17.98 31.30 -37.42
C MET A 61 19.07 32.04 -36.61
N ASP A 62 18.82 33.31 -36.28
CA ASP A 62 19.65 34.06 -35.31
C ASP A 62 19.42 33.53 -33.86
N PRO A 63 20.26 33.94 -32.88
CA PRO A 63 20.18 33.45 -31.52
C PRO A 63 18.83 33.71 -30.86
N GLU A 64 18.20 34.85 -31.06
CA GLU A 64 16.87 35.19 -30.49
C GLU A 64 15.78 34.36 -31.15
N GLN A 65 15.76 34.26 -32.47
CA GLN A 65 14.85 33.41 -33.23
C GLN A 65 14.98 31.94 -32.84
N LYS A 66 16.22 31.46 -32.63
CA LYS A 66 16.46 30.09 -32.10
C LYS A 66 15.84 29.87 -30.72
N LYS A 67 15.96 30.85 -29.81
CA LYS A 67 15.40 30.80 -28.47
C LYS A 67 13.88 30.72 -28.55
N VAL A 68 13.24 31.60 -29.31
CA VAL A 68 11.78 31.60 -29.50
C VAL A 68 11.31 30.31 -30.18
N HIS A 69 11.96 29.87 -31.23
CA HIS A 69 11.61 28.62 -31.94
C HIS A 69 11.75 27.40 -31.03
N LYS A 70 12.83 27.32 -30.24
CA LYS A 70 13.05 26.23 -29.26
C LYS A 70 11.98 26.23 -28.20
N ALA A 71 11.59 27.39 -27.67
CA ALA A 71 10.52 27.52 -26.71
C ALA A 71 9.16 27.08 -27.28
N LYS A 72 8.80 27.54 -28.49
CA LYS A 72 7.58 27.15 -29.20
C LYS A 72 7.53 25.65 -29.47
N LYS A 73 8.64 25.07 -29.91
CA LYS A 73 8.77 23.62 -30.16
C LYS A 73 8.64 22.81 -28.87
N ALA A 74 9.27 23.25 -27.76
CA ALA A 74 9.18 22.61 -26.48
C ALA A 74 7.73 22.62 -25.94
N LYS A 75 7.03 23.75 -26.08
CA LYS A 75 5.62 23.90 -25.72
C LYS A 75 4.72 22.95 -26.53
N ALA A 76 4.89 22.93 -27.87
CA ALA A 76 4.13 22.04 -28.73
C ALA A 76 4.38 20.54 -28.39
N GLN A 77 5.64 20.19 -28.08
CA GLN A 77 5.97 18.83 -27.62
C GLN A 77 5.34 18.50 -26.26
N LEU A 78 5.29 19.47 -25.35
CA LEU A 78 4.65 19.28 -24.04
C LEU A 78 3.16 19.02 -24.23
N ILE A 79 2.44 19.84 -24.99
CA ILE A 79 1.01 19.68 -25.32
C ILE A 79 0.77 18.31 -25.97
N ALA A 80 1.57 17.93 -26.97
CA ALA A 80 1.44 16.64 -27.65
C ALA A 80 1.64 15.44 -26.68
N ARG A 81 2.56 15.56 -25.73
CA ARG A 81 2.81 14.54 -24.69
C ARG A 81 1.74 14.52 -23.61
N MET A 82 1.25 15.66 -23.17
CA MET A 82 0.12 15.78 -22.26
C MET A 82 -1.17 15.26 -22.89
N GLY A 83 -1.32 15.48 -24.21
CA GLY A 83 -2.54 15.16 -24.91
C GLY A 83 -3.69 16.12 -24.63
N ILE A 84 -3.43 17.26 -23.99
CA ILE A 84 -4.36 18.35 -23.69
C ILE A 84 -3.71 19.69 -23.97
N ASP A 85 -4.53 20.63 -24.45
CA ASP A 85 -4.11 22.00 -24.72
C ASP A 85 -4.90 22.99 -23.83
N PRO A 86 -4.30 23.43 -22.70
CA PRO A 86 -4.97 24.33 -21.77
C PRO A 86 -5.33 25.70 -22.36
N GLU A 87 -4.57 26.17 -23.36
CA GLU A 87 -4.78 27.49 -23.98
C GLU A 87 -5.85 27.49 -25.07
N HIS A 88 -6.30 26.30 -25.52
CA HIS A 88 -7.36 26.15 -26.49
C HIS A 88 -8.52 25.36 -25.89
N SER A 89 -9.18 25.94 -24.90
CA SER A 89 -10.36 25.37 -24.22
C SER A 89 -10.16 23.93 -23.76
N TRP A 90 -8.96 23.60 -23.29
CA TRP A 90 -8.61 22.28 -22.77
C TRP A 90 -8.85 21.14 -23.77
N LYS A 91 -8.68 21.40 -25.04
CA LYS A 91 -8.88 20.40 -26.11
C LYS A 91 -8.05 19.16 -25.84
N ALA A 92 -8.72 18.02 -25.72
CA ALA A 92 -8.11 16.73 -25.42
C ALA A 92 -7.92 15.88 -26.68
N ASN A 93 -6.79 15.18 -26.77
CA ASN A 93 -6.47 14.25 -27.84
C ASN A 93 -6.53 12.82 -27.32
N TYR A 94 -7.71 12.26 -27.21
CA TYR A 94 -7.93 10.89 -26.76
C TYR A 94 -7.54 9.88 -27.83
N LYS A 95 -6.88 8.79 -27.45
CA LYS A 95 -6.49 7.68 -28.32
C LYS A 95 -6.96 6.36 -27.74
N ILE A 96 -7.26 5.41 -28.62
CA ILE A 96 -7.52 4.03 -28.21
C ILE A 96 -6.23 3.51 -27.58
N LEU A 97 -6.37 2.87 -26.41
CA LEU A 97 -5.25 2.31 -25.67
C LEU A 97 -4.63 1.13 -26.46
N PRO A 98 -3.29 0.99 -26.49
CA PRO A 98 -2.62 -0.13 -27.14
C PRO A 98 -3.17 -1.49 -26.64
N GLY A 99 -3.54 -2.34 -27.60
CA GLY A 99 -4.13 -3.65 -27.31
C GLY A 99 -5.66 -3.65 -27.13
N LYS A 100 -6.32 -2.48 -27.18
CA LYS A 100 -7.77 -2.36 -27.08
C LYS A 100 -8.47 -2.28 -28.45
N GLU A 101 -7.72 -2.18 -29.51
CA GLU A 101 -8.25 -2.07 -30.89
C GLU A 101 -9.15 -3.26 -31.24
N LYS A 102 -8.76 -4.49 -30.84
CA LYS A 102 -9.56 -5.70 -31.09
C LYS A 102 -10.89 -5.64 -30.35
N VAL A 103 -10.89 -5.23 -29.09
CA VAL A 103 -12.10 -5.10 -28.24
C VAL A 103 -13.04 -4.06 -28.83
N VAL A 104 -12.52 -2.89 -29.20
CA VAL A 104 -13.33 -1.83 -29.83
C VAL A 104 -13.94 -2.29 -31.15
N ASN A 105 -13.17 -2.97 -32.00
CA ASN A 105 -13.66 -3.48 -33.28
C ASN A 105 -14.73 -4.58 -33.09
N GLU A 106 -14.58 -5.44 -32.09
CA GLU A 106 -15.61 -6.43 -31.73
C GLU A 106 -16.90 -5.74 -31.26
N LEU A 107 -16.79 -4.75 -30.35
CA LEU A 107 -17.95 -3.98 -29.88
C LEU A 107 -18.67 -3.24 -31.02
N LYS A 108 -17.90 -2.63 -31.95
CA LYS A 108 -18.46 -1.99 -33.15
C LYS A 108 -19.27 -2.96 -34.03
N LYS A 109 -18.78 -4.21 -34.16
CA LYS A 109 -19.48 -5.24 -34.92
C LYS A 109 -20.83 -5.57 -34.28
N PHE A 110 -20.87 -5.84 -32.98
CA PHE A 110 -22.10 -6.10 -32.26
C PHE A 110 -23.06 -4.91 -32.26
N ALA A 111 -22.51 -3.69 -32.11
CA ALA A 111 -23.29 -2.46 -32.13
C ALA A 111 -24.01 -2.21 -33.48
N LYS A 112 -23.44 -2.67 -34.61
CA LYS A 112 -24.14 -2.55 -35.94
C LYS A 112 -25.40 -3.37 -36.00
N ASP A 113 -25.40 -4.55 -35.37
CA ASP A 113 -26.48 -5.53 -35.44
C ASP A 113 -27.49 -5.37 -34.29
N SER A 114 -27.35 -4.31 -33.46
CA SER A 114 -28.19 -4.05 -32.29
C SER A 114 -29.01 -2.78 -32.47
N ASP A 115 -30.28 -2.79 -32.06
CA ASP A 115 -31.15 -1.62 -32.09
C ASP A 115 -30.82 -0.64 -30.96
N THR A 116 -30.52 -1.16 -29.74
CA THR A 116 -30.18 -0.37 -28.55
C THR A 116 -28.88 -0.85 -27.98
N ILE A 117 -28.09 0.09 -27.45
CA ILE A 117 -26.80 -0.16 -26.79
C ILE A 117 -26.87 0.33 -25.34
N TYR A 118 -26.87 -0.59 -24.41
CA TYR A 118 -26.88 -0.29 -22.98
C TYR A 118 -25.46 -0.19 -22.44
N LEU A 119 -25.12 0.96 -21.84
CA LEU A 119 -23.84 1.20 -21.16
C LEU A 119 -24.06 0.95 -19.67
N ALA A 120 -23.74 -0.27 -19.24
CA ALA A 120 -23.94 -0.76 -17.88
C ALA A 120 -22.63 -0.81 -17.07
N THR A 121 -21.87 0.27 -17.18
CA THR A 121 -20.63 0.52 -16.44
C THR A 121 -20.93 0.92 -15.00
N ASP A 122 -19.93 0.89 -14.10
CA ASP A 122 -20.08 1.23 -12.69
C ASP A 122 -20.74 2.61 -12.51
N LEU A 123 -21.31 2.82 -11.35
CA LEU A 123 -22.11 4.02 -11.06
C LEU A 123 -21.25 5.24 -10.66
N ASP A 124 -19.94 5.09 -10.51
CA ASP A 124 -19.04 6.19 -10.20
C ASP A 124 -18.64 7.03 -11.44
N ARG A 125 -17.95 8.15 -11.21
CA ARG A 125 -17.47 9.03 -12.30
C ARG A 125 -16.56 8.32 -13.29
N GLU A 126 -15.82 7.31 -12.84
CA GLU A 126 -14.95 6.51 -13.69
C GLU A 126 -15.77 5.63 -14.65
N GLY A 127 -16.83 4.98 -14.14
CA GLY A 127 -17.79 4.24 -14.95
C GLY A 127 -18.53 5.12 -15.95
N GLU A 128 -18.90 6.36 -15.55
CA GLU A 128 -19.53 7.33 -16.44
C GLU A 128 -18.60 7.75 -17.59
N ALA A 129 -17.33 8.02 -17.28
CA ALA A 129 -16.31 8.33 -18.29
C ALA A 129 -16.06 7.15 -19.23
N ILE A 130 -16.07 5.90 -18.73
CA ILE A 130 -15.95 4.70 -19.57
C ILE A 130 -17.15 4.61 -20.51
N ALA A 131 -18.37 4.83 -20.02
CA ALA A 131 -19.58 4.85 -20.82
C ALA A 131 -19.50 5.87 -21.94
N TRP A 132 -19.12 7.10 -21.63
CA TRP A 132 -18.89 8.16 -22.62
C TRP A 132 -17.79 7.78 -23.62
N HIS A 133 -16.66 7.26 -23.19
CA HIS A 133 -15.59 6.82 -24.09
C HIS A 133 -16.02 5.67 -25.02
N LEU A 134 -16.89 4.77 -24.55
CA LEU A 134 -17.46 3.71 -25.37
C LEU A 134 -18.37 4.28 -26.45
N ARG A 135 -19.29 5.19 -26.09
CA ARG A 135 -20.17 5.88 -27.04
C ARG A 135 -19.36 6.56 -28.15
N GLU A 136 -18.39 7.37 -27.76
CA GLU A 136 -17.51 8.09 -28.69
C GLU A 136 -16.66 7.17 -29.59
N ALA A 137 -16.17 6.05 -29.04
CA ALA A 137 -15.31 5.14 -29.79
C ALA A 137 -16.11 4.23 -30.74
N ILE A 138 -17.30 3.80 -30.36
CA ILE A 138 -18.20 2.99 -31.18
C ILE A 138 -18.82 3.86 -32.25
N GLY A 139 -19.36 5.06 -31.88
CA GLY A 139 -20.00 6.02 -32.77
C GLY A 139 -21.41 5.60 -33.20
N GLY A 140 -21.98 6.31 -34.17
CA GLY A 140 -23.32 6.11 -34.67
C GLY A 140 -24.32 7.10 -34.06
N ASP A 141 -25.61 6.78 -34.12
CA ASP A 141 -26.69 7.61 -33.57
C ASP A 141 -26.69 7.54 -32.04
N ASP A 142 -26.55 8.70 -31.39
CA ASP A 142 -26.52 8.82 -29.92
C ASP A 142 -27.85 8.37 -29.27
N SER A 143 -28.97 8.47 -29.94
CA SER A 143 -30.28 8.04 -29.40
C SER A 143 -30.36 6.54 -29.09
N ARG A 144 -29.49 5.75 -29.70
CA ARG A 144 -29.38 4.30 -29.47
C ARG A 144 -28.73 3.93 -28.16
N TYR A 145 -27.98 4.86 -27.55
CA TYR A 145 -27.23 4.61 -26.30
C TYR A 145 -28.10 4.91 -25.09
N LYS A 146 -28.16 3.98 -24.19
CA LYS A 146 -28.86 4.09 -22.90
C LYS A 146 -27.89 3.80 -21.76
N ARG A 147 -27.99 4.57 -20.71
CA ARG A 147 -27.19 4.39 -19.49
C ARG A 147 -27.96 3.59 -18.46
N VAL A 148 -27.35 2.53 -17.93
CA VAL A 148 -27.94 1.69 -16.87
C VAL A 148 -26.99 1.65 -15.69
N VAL A 149 -27.48 2.00 -14.51
CA VAL A 149 -26.73 2.00 -13.26
C VAL A 149 -27.45 1.17 -12.20
N PHE A 150 -26.68 0.46 -11.40
CA PHE A 150 -27.20 -0.35 -10.30
C PHE A 150 -26.15 -0.42 -9.18
N ASN A 151 -26.64 -0.44 -7.94
CA ASN A 151 -25.80 -0.47 -6.75
C ASN A 151 -25.37 -1.90 -6.39
N GLU A 152 -26.10 -2.93 -6.83
CA GLU A 152 -25.78 -4.34 -6.63
C GLU A 152 -26.10 -5.16 -7.87
N ILE A 153 -25.42 -6.29 -8.05
CA ILE A 153 -25.65 -7.18 -9.20
C ILE A 153 -26.55 -8.36 -8.76
N THR A 154 -27.79 -8.03 -8.49
CA THR A 154 -28.87 -8.99 -8.21
C THR A 154 -29.88 -8.97 -9.34
N LYS A 155 -30.70 -10.04 -9.45
CA LYS A 155 -31.74 -10.14 -10.47
C LYS A 155 -32.71 -8.95 -10.40
N LYS A 156 -33.22 -8.65 -9.18
CA LYS A 156 -34.15 -7.55 -8.94
C LYS A 156 -33.56 -6.20 -9.35
N ALA A 157 -32.35 -5.87 -8.87
CA ALA A 157 -31.70 -4.59 -9.15
C ALA A 157 -31.39 -4.42 -10.65
N ILE A 158 -31.03 -5.50 -11.35
CA ILE A 158 -30.78 -5.47 -12.80
C ILE A 158 -32.08 -5.24 -13.56
N GLU A 159 -33.16 -5.99 -13.24
CA GLU A 159 -34.45 -5.82 -13.90
C GLU A 159 -35.03 -4.41 -13.69
N GLU A 160 -34.96 -3.87 -12.49
CA GLU A 160 -35.35 -2.50 -12.16
C GLU A 160 -34.53 -1.48 -12.96
N ALA A 161 -33.20 -1.59 -12.99
CA ALA A 161 -32.35 -0.67 -13.71
C ALA A 161 -32.56 -0.68 -15.24
N PHE A 162 -32.88 -1.84 -15.82
CA PHE A 162 -33.16 -1.95 -17.25
C PHE A 162 -34.60 -1.51 -17.61
N SER A 163 -35.50 -1.40 -16.64
CA SER A 163 -36.87 -0.89 -16.86
C SER A 163 -36.91 0.64 -17.01
N ASP A 164 -35.95 1.36 -16.44
CA ASP A 164 -35.84 2.83 -16.48
C ASP A 164 -34.41 3.29 -16.80
N PRO A 165 -33.95 3.07 -18.05
CA PRO A 165 -32.59 3.45 -18.45
C PRO A 165 -32.47 4.94 -18.68
N GLY A 166 -31.46 5.56 -18.16
CA GLY A 166 -31.11 6.96 -18.34
C GLY A 166 -30.24 7.24 -19.56
N GLU A 167 -29.59 8.41 -19.53
CA GLU A 167 -28.57 8.84 -20.49
C GLU A 167 -27.21 9.02 -19.79
N VAL A 168 -26.13 9.15 -20.58
CA VAL A 168 -24.80 9.43 -20.04
C VAL A 168 -24.78 10.81 -19.39
N ASP A 169 -24.46 10.90 -18.11
CA ASP A 169 -24.38 12.16 -17.37
C ASP A 169 -23.08 12.89 -17.68
N MET A 170 -23.16 13.89 -18.55
CA MET A 170 -22.02 14.69 -18.97
C MET A 170 -21.35 15.46 -17.83
N LYS A 171 -22.07 15.80 -16.75
CA LYS A 171 -21.49 16.48 -15.57
C LYS A 171 -20.49 15.56 -14.83
N HIS A 172 -20.84 14.30 -14.69
CA HIS A 172 -19.95 13.29 -14.14
C HIS A 172 -18.73 13.04 -15.05
N VAL A 173 -18.93 13.01 -16.36
CA VAL A 173 -17.87 12.91 -17.36
C VAL A 173 -16.92 14.12 -17.25
N GLU A 174 -17.46 15.34 -17.20
CA GLU A 174 -16.68 16.58 -17.08
C GLU A 174 -15.87 16.63 -15.77
N ALA A 175 -16.46 16.19 -14.66
CA ALA A 175 -15.77 16.09 -13.38
C ALA A 175 -14.59 15.11 -13.44
N GLN A 176 -14.76 13.96 -14.10
CA GLN A 176 -13.69 13.00 -14.30
C GLN A 176 -12.61 13.54 -15.25
N GLN A 177 -13.00 14.18 -16.33
CA GLN A 177 -12.06 14.83 -17.27
C GLN A 177 -11.27 15.94 -16.56
N ALA A 178 -11.94 16.82 -15.80
CA ALA A 178 -11.29 17.88 -15.05
C ALA A 178 -10.23 17.31 -14.11
N ARG A 179 -10.57 16.27 -13.33
CA ARG A 179 -9.60 15.57 -12.48
C ARG A 179 -8.42 15.05 -13.29
N ARG A 180 -8.69 14.34 -14.38
CA ARG A 180 -7.67 13.76 -15.25
C ARG A 180 -6.72 14.82 -15.82
N PHE A 181 -7.25 15.98 -16.21
CA PHE A 181 -6.48 17.08 -16.77
C PHE A 181 -5.61 17.76 -15.72
N LEU A 182 -6.16 18.04 -14.54
CA LEU A 182 -5.39 18.59 -13.41
C LEU A 182 -4.20 17.70 -13.06
N ASP A 183 -4.44 16.40 -12.88
CA ASP A 183 -3.38 15.45 -12.54
C ASP A 183 -2.32 15.35 -13.65
N ARG A 184 -2.76 15.48 -14.91
CA ARG A 184 -1.90 15.45 -16.09
C ARG A 184 -0.99 16.67 -16.17
N VAL A 185 -1.58 17.87 -16.00
CA VAL A 185 -0.84 19.13 -16.01
C VAL A 185 0.23 19.13 -14.92
N VAL A 186 -0.15 18.87 -13.69
CA VAL A 186 0.81 18.83 -12.57
C VAL A 186 1.93 17.81 -12.84
N GLY A 187 1.58 16.60 -13.23
CA GLY A 187 2.55 15.54 -13.46
C GLY A 187 3.56 15.86 -14.57
N PHE A 188 3.09 16.39 -15.70
CA PHE A 188 3.92 16.67 -16.88
C PHE A 188 4.73 17.97 -16.79
N MET A 189 4.29 18.93 -15.98
CA MET A 189 4.96 20.22 -15.86
C MET A 189 5.90 20.29 -14.65
N VAL A 190 5.56 19.65 -13.51
CA VAL A 190 6.43 19.67 -12.33
C VAL A 190 7.52 18.59 -12.39
N SER A 191 7.21 17.38 -12.89
CA SER A 191 8.19 16.30 -12.90
C SER A 191 9.49 16.64 -13.65
N PRO A 192 9.48 17.29 -14.82
CA PRO A 192 10.70 17.73 -15.48
C PRO A 192 11.53 18.73 -14.67
N LEU A 193 10.89 19.61 -13.89
CA LEU A 193 11.59 20.53 -12.99
C LEU A 193 12.29 19.78 -11.87
N LEU A 194 11.63 18.79 -11.26
CA LEU A 194 12.27 17.89 -10.28
C LEU A 194 13.45 17.13 -10.89
N TRP A 195 13.36 16.72 -12.17
CA TRP A 195 14.47 16.03 -12.84
C TRP A 195 15.67 16.94 -13.05
N ALA A 196 15.42 18.20 -13.35
CA ALA A 196 16.49 19.17 -13.57
C ALA A 196 17.17 19.59 -12.25
N LYS A 197 16.39 19.74 -11.18
CA LYS A 197 16.86 20.32 -9.91
C LYS A 197 17.20 19.29 -8.83
N VAL A 198 16.58 18.11 -8.85
CA VAL A 198 16.75 17.10 -7.79
C VAL A 198 17.35 15.80 -8.34
N ALA A 199 16.57 14.99 -9.05
CA ALA A 199 17.03 13.74 -9.64
C ALA A 199 16.08 13.24 -10.74
N ARG A 200 16.62 12.52 -11.74
CA ARG A 200 15.82 11.92 -12.82
C ARG A 200 14.88 10.83 -12.28
N GLY A 201 13.71 10.71 -12.89
CA GLY A 201 12.72 9.68 -12.57
C GLY A 201 11.74 10.05 -11.46
N LEU A 202 11.92 11.22 -10.82
CA LEU A 202 10.98 11.73 -9.82
C LEU A 202 9.66 12.17 -10.47
N SER A 203 8.58 12.16 -9.72
CA SER A 203 7.28 12.63 -10.19
C SER A 203 6.54 13.39 -9.09
N ALA A 204 5.84 14.44 -9.47
CA ALA A 204 4.86 15.10 -8.62
C ALA A 204 3.45 14.78 -9.10
N GLY A 205 2.50 14.84 -8.18
CA GLY A 205 1.08 14.73 -8.48
C GLY A 205 0.27 15.41 -7.39
N ARG A 206 -0.85 15.99 -7.77
CA ARG A 206 -1.68 16.85 -6.95
C ARG A 206 -2.01 16.22 -5.57
N VAL A 207 -2.54 15.01 -5.54
CA VAL A 207 -2.94 14.34 -4.28
C VAL A 207 -1.82 13.50 -3.69
N GLN A 208 -1.05 12.81 -4.54
CA GLN A 208 0.03 11.92 -4.07
C GLN A 208 1.15 12.68 -3.35
N SER A 209 1.51 13.90 -3.82
CA SER A 209 2.56 14.70 -3.17
C SER A 209 2.14 15.17 -1.78
N VAL A 210 0.87 15.52 -1.62
CA VAL A 210 0.29 15.89 -0.33
C VAL A 210 0.21 14.69 0.62
N ALA A 211 -0.08 13.50 0.12
CA ALA A 211 -0.02 12.27 0.92
C ALA A 211 1.41 11.95 1.40
N VAL A 212 2.43 12.16 0.54
CA VAL A 212 3.84 12.03 0.95
C VAL A 212 4.19 13.06 2.02
N ARG A 213 3.72 14.31 1.88
CA ARG A 213 3.93 15.37 2.87
C ARG A 213 3.45 14.96 4.27
N LEU A 214 2.26 14.36 4.40
CA LEU A 214 1.75 13.85 5.69
C LEU A 214 2.73 12.86 6.35
N LEU A 215 3.32 11.98 5.54
CA LEU A 215 4.26 10.98 6.03
C LEU A 215 5.62 11.58 6.39
N VAL A 216 6.08 12.56 5.62
CA VAL A 216 7.33 13.29 5.89
C VAL A 216 7.20 14.16 7.14
N GLU A 217 6.08 14.87 7.31
CA GLU A 217 5.82 15.67 8.52
C GLU A 217 5.81 14.77 9.76
N ARG A 218 5.16 13.61 9.70
CA ARG A 218 5.17 12.63 10.78
C ARG A 218 6.59 12.11 11.09
N GLU A 219 7.39 11.85 10.08
CA GLU A 219 8.79 11.44 10.27
C GLU A 219 9.62 12.54 10.93
N ASN A 220 9.39 13.80 10.54
CA ASN A 220 10.05 14.96 11.16
C ASN A 220 9.63 15.16 12.62
N GLU A 221 8.33 14.97 12.95
CA GLU A 221 7.84 14.97 14.34
C GLU A 221 8.55 13.90 15.18
N ILE A 222 8.72 12.69 14.64
CA ILE A 222 9.40 11.59 15.33
C ILE A 222 10.89 11.91 15.50
N ARG A 223 11.56 12.43 14.48
CA ARG A 223 13.00 12.78 14.54
C ARG A 223 13.28 13.92 15.52
N ALA A 224 12.33 14.84 15.69
CA ALA A 224 12.44 15.94 16.65
C ALA A 224 12.10 15.53 18.08
N PHE A 225 11.36 14.44 18.25
CA PHE A 225 10.87 14.00 19.56
C PHE A 225 12.03 13.58 20.49
N VAL A 226 11.96 14.02 21.73
CA VAL A 226 12.88 13.63 22.80
C VAL A 226 12.08 12.84 23.84
N PRO A 227 12.31 11.53 23.97
CA PRO A 227 11.63 10.74 24.98
C PRO A 227 12.00 11.19 26.40
N GLU A 228 10.99 11.30 27.27
CA GLU A 228 11.12 11.60 28.68
C GLU A 228 10.81 10.35 29.51
N GLU A 229 11.61 10.09 30.53
CA GLU A 229 11.41 9.00 31.46
C GLU A 229 10.27 9.33 32.43
N TYR A 230 9.43 8.34 32.71
CA TYR A 230 8.44 8.35 33.79
C TYR A 230 8.24 6.95 34.32
N TRP A 231 7.66 6.85 35.51
CA TRP A 231 7.42 5.56 36.13
C TRP A 231 5.94 5.40 36.45
N GLU A 232 5.46 4.17 36.33
CA GLU A 232 4.17 3.73 36.86
C GLU A 232 4.43 2.81 38.03
N LEU A 233 3.75 3.03 39.14
CA LEU A 233 3.88 2.22 40.34
C LEU A 233 2.55 1.50 40.61
N PHE A 234 2.62 0.20 40.75
CA PHE A 234 1.49 -0.62 41.05
C PHE A 234 1.65 -1.25 42.46
N ALA A 235 0.57 -1.23 43.25
CA ALA A 235 0.48 -1.97 44.49
C ALA A 235 -0.36 -3.23 44.24
N ASN A 236 0.26 -4.39 44.43
CA ASN A 236 -0.40 -5.68 44.39
C ASN A 236 -0.95 -5.97 45.78
N LEU A 237 -2.28 -5.88 45.90
CA LEU A 237 -2.98 -5.96 47.18
C LEU A 237 -3.82 -7.24 47.28
N LEU A 238 -3.89 -7.83 48.45
CA LEU A 238 -4.72 -8.98 48.77
C LEU A 238 -5.84 -8.57 49.70
N THR A 239 -7.02 -9.17 49.52
CA THR A 239 -8.05 -9.14 50.56
C THR A 239 -7.59 -9.97 51.75
N PRO A 240 -8.07 -9.70 52.98
CA PRO A 240 -7.75 -10.50 54.15
C PRO A 240 -8.09 -12.00 53.97
N GLU A 241 -9.15 -12.29 53.24
CA GLU A 241 -9.56 -13.66 52.92
C GLU A 241 -8.59 -14.37 52.00
N ASN A 242 -8.10 -13.67 50.98
CA ASN A 242 -7.12 -14.21 50.03
C ASN A 242 -5.72 -14.34 50.64
N ALA A 243 -5.36 -13.42 51.53
CA ALA A 243 -4.11 -13.52 52.29
C ALA A 243 -4.11 -14.75 53.23
N ALA A 244 -5.25 -15.08 53.82
CA ALA A 244 -5.41 -16.28 54.67
C ALA A 244 -5.34 -17.59 53.83
N LYS A 245 -5.86 -17.61 52.60
CA LYS A 245 -5.82 -18.76 51.67
C LYS A 245 -4.42 -19.03 51.11
N LYS A 246 -3.55 -18.04 51.03
CA LYS A 246 -2.17 -18.17 50.53
C LYS A 246 -1.30 -19.11 51.37
N SER A 247 -1.74 -19.48 52.58
CA SER A 247 -1.13 -20.53 53.37
C SER A 247 -1.47 -21.97 52.90
N SER A 248 -2.43 -22.13 51.98
CA SER A 248 -2.80 -23.37 51.30
C SER A 248 -2.62 -23.19 49.81
N ALA A 249 -1.87 -24.02 49.14
CA ALA A 249 -1.37 -24.07 47.75
C ALA A 249 -2.26 -23.54 46.57
N ASP A 250 -3.28 -22.73 46.81
CA ASP A 250 -4.08 -22.08 45.79
C ASP A 250 -3.56 -20.68 45.52
N GLU A 251 -3.00 -20.46 44.31
CA GLU A 251 -2.58 -19.14 43.78
C GLU A 251 -3.79 -18.23 43.64
N THR A 252 -3.98 -17.30 44.58
CA THR A 252 -4.94 -16.20 44.39
C THR A 252 -4.21 -15.00 43.79
N ASP A 253 -4.62 -14.59 42.61
CA ASP A 253 -4.05 -13.43 41.94
C ASP A 253 -4.32 -12.16 42.75
N PRO A 254 -3.27 -11.35 43.03
CA PRO A 254 -3.45 -10.10 43.74
C PRO A 254 -4.18 -9.06 42.87
N LEU A 255 -4.87 -8.13 43.51
CA LEU A 255 -5.48 -6.98 42.89
C LEU A 255 -4.38 -5.92 42.59
N ARG A 256 -4.18 -5.61 41.34
CA ARG A 256 -3.12 -4.67 40.89
C ARG A 256 -3.64 -3.24 40.80
N PHE A 257 -3.37 -2.44 41.84
CA PHE A 257 -3.79 -1.04 41.96
C PHE A 257 -2.69 -0.11 41.40
N GLU A 258 -3.05 0.78 40.49
CA GLU A 258 -2.18 1.85 39.95
C GLU A 258 -2.15 3.05 40.91
N VAL A 259 -0.98 3.52 41.28
CA VAL A 259 -0.78 4.78 42.02
C VAL A 259 -1.01 5.93 41.07
N VAL A 260 -2.03 6.78 41.32
CA VAL A 260 -2.45 7.82 40.38
C VAL A 260 -2.39 9.23 40.95
N LYS A 261 -2.46 9.38 42.27
CA LYS A 261 -2.43 10.71 42.94
C LYS A 261 -1.59 10.70 44.17
N TYR A 262 -1.05 11.87 44.50
CA TYR A 262 -0.49 12.22 45.81
C TYR A 262 -1.16 13.48 46.34
N GLN A 263 -1.71 13.43 47.57
CA GLN A 263 -2.44 14.56 48.16
C GLN A 263 -3.49 15.16 47.20
N ASN A 264 -4.29 14.31 46.55
CA ASN A 264 -5.35 14.65 45.60
C ASN A 264 -4.90 15.27 44.27
N LYS A 265 -3.57 15.41 44.02
CA LYS A 265 -3.01 15.87 42.75
C LYS A 265 -2.52 14.68 41.92
N GLU A 266 -2.70 14.75 40.60
CA GLU A 266 -2.11 13.73 39.71
C GLU A 266 -0.61 13.60 39.93
N PHE A 267 -0.14 12.39 40.04
CA PHE A 267 1.24 12.10 40.39
C PHE A 267 1.75 10.92 39.55
N LYS A 268 2.89 11.15 38.94
CA LYS A 268 3.73 10.08 38.32
C LYS A 268 5.19 10.37 38.65
N PRO A 269 5.95 9.41 39.19
CA PRO A 269 7.38 9.59 39.42
C PRO A 269 8.10 9.81 38.09
N LYS A 270 9.10 10.68 38.07
CA LYS A 270 9.85 11.06 36.87
C LYS A 270 11.18 10.32 36.73
N ASN A 271 11.63 9.67 37.77
CA ASN A 271 12.88 8.91 37.81
C ASN A 271 12.86 7.84 38.90
N GLU A 272 13.87 7.02 38.91
CA GLU A 272 14.01 5.91 39.85
C GLU A 272 14.09 6.40 41.32
N GLU A 273 14.77 7.53 41.61
CA GLU A 273 14.91 8.09 42.95
C GLU A 273 13.51 8.43 43.56
N GLN A 274 12.68 9.16 42.81
CA GLN A 274 11.33 9.48 43.24
C GLN A 274 10.51 8.21 43.43
N THR A 275 10.65 7.21 42.53
CA THR A 275 9.94 5.94 42.60
C THR A 275 10.30 5.18 43.91
N ARG A 276 11.57 5.09 44.21
CA ARG A 276 12.07 4.46 45.46
C ARG A 276 11.56 5.18 46.72
N ALA A 277 11.52 6.51 46.72
CA ALA A 277 10.95 7.28 47.81
C ALA A 277 9.47 6.99 48.06
N VAL A 278 8.69 6.89 46.96
CA VAL A 278 7.27 6.50 47.02
C VAL A 278 7.09 5.08 47.57
N MET A 279 7.90 4.14 47.07
CA MET A 279 7.85 2.76 47.54
C MET A 279 8.15 2.68 49.05
N ALA A 280 9.19 3.35 49.52
CA ALA A 280 9.50 3.39 50.94
C ALA A 280 8.38 3.97 51.83
N ALA A 281 7.63 4.92 51.31
CA ALA A 281 6.45 5.48 51.98
C ALA A 281 5.25 4.54 52.00
N LEU A 282 5.11 3.70 50.95
CA LEU A 282 3.99 2.77 50.78
C LEU A 282 4.20 1.43 51.46
N GLU A 283 5.43 0.92 51.56
CA GLU A 283 5.75 -0.38 52.16
C GLU A 283 5.16 -0.55 53.59
N PRO A 284 5.30 0.41 54.53
CA PRO A 284 4.75 0.29 55.88
C PRO A 284 3.29 0.76 55.99
N ALA A 285 2.63 1.20 54.92
CA ALA A 285 1.38 1.92 54.97
C ALA A 285 0.17 0.98 55.13
N ASP A 286 -0.90 1.49 55.73
CA ASP A 286 -2.23 0.85 55.75
C ASP A 286 -2.95 1.19 54.45
N TYR A 287 -3.47 0.18 53.77
CA TYR A 287 -4.22 0.31 52.53
C TYR A 287 -5.71 0.24 52.80
N ILE A 288 -6.42 1.34 52.65
CA ILE A 288 -7.82 1.47 52.98
C ILE A 288 -8.64 1.79 51.71
N VAL A 289 -9.70 1.04 51.47
CA VAL A 289 -10.67 1.32 50.41
C VAL A 289 -11.43 2.61 50.78
N THR A 290 -11.27 3.62 49.92
CA THR A 290 -11.90 4.96 50.17
C THR A 290 -13.09 5.22 49.26
N ASP A 291 -13.19 4.54 48.13
CA ASP A 291 -14.28 4.74 47.16
C ASP A 291 -14.49 3.48 46.32
N ARG A 292 -15.78 3.23 46.03
CA ARG A 292 -16.20 2.22 45.06
C ARG A 292 -17.32 2.77 44.19
N GLU A 293 -17.11 2.77 42.90
CA GLU A 293 -18.09 3.25 41.93
C GLU A 293 -18.43 2.13 40.94
N ASP A 294 -19.68 1.70 40.90
CA ASP A 294 -20.19 0.76 39.90
C ASP A 294 -21.11 1.53 38.94
N LYS A 295 -20.81 1.48 37.64
CA LYS A 295 -21.57 2.19 36.60
C LYS A 295 -21.98 1.23 35.49
N PRO A 296 -23.25 1.28 35.03
CA PRO A 296 -23.61 0.64 33.76
C PRO A 296 -22.99 1.42 32.62
N THR A 297 -22.35 0.70 31.73
CA THR A 297 -21.77 1.25 30.50
C THR A 297 -22.24 0.46 29.29
N SER A 298 -22.26 1.07 28.11
CA SER A 298 -22.66 0.41 26.89
C SER A 298 -21.71 0.68 25.75
N SER A 299 -21.51 -0.33 24.89
CA SER A 299 -20.78 -0.18 23.62
C SER A 299 -21.76 -0.31 22.47
N LYS A 300 -21.79 0.69 21.61
CA LYS A 300 -22.66 0.71 20.42
C LYS A 300 -21.91 0.17 19.20
N PRO A 301 -22.58 -0.49 18.26
CA PRO A 301 -22.00 -0.90 17.00
C PRO A 301 -21.64 0.33 16.17
N ARG A 302 -20.63 0.18 15.30
CA ARG A 302 -20.27 1.21 14.31
C ARG A 302 -21.24 1.16 13.14
N ALA A 303 -21.28 2.26 12.36
CA ALA A 303 -22.02 2.33 11.11
C ALA A 303 -21.60 1.22 10.12
N PRO A 304 -22.44 0.87 9.14
CA PRO A 304 -22.06 -0.02 8.05
C PRO A 304 -20.86 0.54 7.29
N PHE A 305 -20.14 -0.32 6.58
CA PHE A 305 -18.92 0.09 5.92
C PHE A 305 -19.14 1.06 4.77
N ILE A 306 -18.27 2.04 4.71
CA ILE A 306 -17.91 2.81 3.52
C ILE A 306 -16.52 2.35 3.06
N THR A 307 -16.06 2.79 1.89
CA THR A 307 -14.77 2.37 1.33
C THR A 307 -13.62 2.53 2.33
N SER A 308 -13.48 3.69 2.97
CA SER A 308 -12.39 3.98 3.91
C SER A 308 -12.45 3.11 5.16
N THR A 309 -13.63 2.94 5.76
CA THR A 309 -13.80 2.12 6.97
C THR A 309 -13.64 0.63 6.70
N LEU A 310 -14.04 0.14 5.52
CA LEU A 310 -13.75 -1.22 5.07
C LEU A 310 -12.24 -1.45 4.92
N GLN A 311 -11.53 -0.53 4.29
CA GLN A 311 -10.07 -0.61 4.13
C GLN A 311 -9.37 -0.64 5.49
N GLN A 312 -9.79 0.20 6.44
CA GLN A 312 -9.27 0.24 7.81
C GLN A 312 -9.55 -1.08 8.55
N ALA A 313 -10.78 -1.58 8.50
CA ALA A 313 -11.17 -2.81 9.18
C ALA A 313 -10.47 -4.05 8.58
N ALA A 314 -10.36 -4.14 7.26
CA ALA A 314 -9.66 -5.23 6.59
C ALA A 314 -8.16 -5.21 6.90
N SER A 315 -7.54 -4.03 6.99
CA SER A 315 -6.14 -3.90 7.37
C SER A 315 -5.89 -4.35 8.81
N THR A 316 -6.74 -3.94 9.76
CA THR A 316 -6.56 -4.24 11.18
C THR A 316 -6.95 -5.67 11.54
N ARG A 317 -8.09 -6.19 11.01
CA ARG A 317 -8.63 -7.50 11.39
C ARG A 317 -8.13 -8.64 10.50
N LEU A 318 -7.90 -8.40 9.21
CA LEU A 318 -7.50 -9.43 8.25
C LEU A 318 -6.03 -9.31 7.80
N GLY A 319 -5.36 -8.20 8.14
CA GLY A 319 -4.00 -7.92 7.70
C GLY A 319 -3.90 -7.64 6.19
N TYR A 320 -4.98 -7.19 5.55
CA TYR A 320 -4.98 -6.90 4.11
C TYR A 320 -4.44 -5.51 3.83
N SER A 321 -3.66 -5.37 2.76
CA SER A 321 -3.35 -4.06 2.22
C SER A 321 -4.60 -3.41 1.63
N VAL A 322 -4.61 -2.09 1.55
CA VAL A 322 -5.72 -1.33 0.94
C VAL A 322 -5.98 -1.79 -0.50
N LYS A 323 -4.93 -2.02 -1.29
CA LYS A 323 -5.04 -2.56 -2.65
C LYS A 323 -5.66 -3.95 -2.68
N LYS A 324 -5.25 -4.85 -1.79
CA LYS A 324 -5.82 -6.20 -1.70
C LYS A 324 -7.29 -6.14 -1.31
N THR A 325 -7.66 -5.31 -0.34
CA THR A 325 -9.04 -5.10 0.09
C THR A 325 -9.93 -4.71 -1.08
N MET A 326 -9.52 -3.70 -1.87
CA MET A 326 -10.30 -3.25 -3.01
C MET A 326 -10.38 -4.30 -4.12
N THR A 327 -9.32 -5.08 -4.34
CA THR A 327 -9.35 -6.19 -5.31
C THR A 327 -10.35 -7.27 -4.91
N MET A 328 -10.39 -7.62 -3.62
CA MET A 328 -11.35 -8.63 -3.11
C MET A 328 -12.78 -8.08 -3.13
N ALA A 329 -12.98 -6.82 -2.72
CA ALA A 329 -14.28 -6.16 -2.77
C ALA A 329 -14.85 -6.07 -4.20
N GLN A 330 -14.01 -5.74 -5.18
CA GLN A 330 -14.38 -5.73 -6.59
C GLN A 330 -14.87 -7.12 -7.06
N ARG A 331 -14.16 -8.19 -6.68
CA ARG A 331 -14.57 -9.57 -7.02
C ARG A 331 -15.91 -9.93 -6.38
N LEU A 332 -16.15 -9.55 -5.14
CA LEU A 332 -17.42 -9.80 -4.45
C LEU A 332 -18.57 -9.04 -5.10
N TYR A 333 -18.36 -7.78 -5.44
CA TYR A 333 -19.35 -6.98 -6.16
C TYR A 333 -19.68 -7.56 -7.53
N GLU A 334 -18.67 -7.85 -8.36
CA GLU A 334 -18.86 -8.40 -9.71
C GLU A 334 -19.54 -9.78 -9.70
N ALA A 335 -19.38 -10.53 -8.62
CA ALA A 335 -20.05 -11.82 -8.40
C ALA A 335 -21.46 -11.67 -7.82
N GLY A 336 -21.88 -10.46 -7.42
CA GLY A 336 -23.21 -10.15 -6.89
C GLY A 336 -23.40 -10.45 -5.41
N PHE A 337 -22.30 -10.50 -4.62
CA PHE A 337 -22.39 -10.79 -3.19
C PHE A 337 -22.49 -9.56 -2.29
N ILE A 338 -22.01 -8.41 -2.76
CA ILE A 338 -22.05 -7.15 -2.02
C ILE A 338 -22.52 -6.01 -2.91
N THR A 339 -22.95 -4.92 -2.26
CA THR A 339 -23.22 -3.63 -2.92
C THR A 339 -21.91 -3.02 -3.44
N TYR A 340 -22.01 -1.96 -4.23
CA TYR A 340 -20.86 -1.27 -4.81
C TYR A 340 -19.88 -0.79 -3.74
N MET A 341 -18.61 -1.14 -3.90
CA MET A 341 -17.59 -0.98 -2.86
C MET A 341 -16.92 0.41 -2.84
N ARG A 342 -17.17 1.27 -3.82
CA ARG A 342 -16.65 2.64 -3.82
C ARG A 342 -17.75 3.62 -3.42
N THR A 343 -17.98 3.76 -2.13
CA THR A 343 -18.99 4.63 -1.55
C THR A 343 -18.47 5.31 -0.29
N ASP A 344 -18.95 6.52 -0.05
CA ASP A 344 -18.79 7.27 1.20
C ASP A 344 -20.11 7.40 1.97
N SER A 345 -21.17 6.74 1.49
CA SER A 345 -22.49 6.72 2.12
C SER A 345 -22.60 5.60 3.15
N THR A 346 -23.10 5.94 4.34
CA THR A 346 -23.50 4.98 5.39
C THR A 346 -25.01 4.66 5.36
N ALA A 347 -25.74 5.18 4.38
CA ALA A 347 -27.17 4.94 4.25
C ALA A 347 -27.47 3.48 3.87
N LEU A 348 -28.58 2.98 4.35
CA LEU A 348 -29.11 1.66 4.01
C LEU A 348 -30.53 1.82 3.46
N SER A 349 -30.83 1.07 2.40
CA SER A 349 -32.18 1.01 1.82
C SER A 349 -33.17 0.38 2.81
N ASN A 350 -34.46 0.65 2.61
CA ASN A 350 -35.50 0.04 3.44
C ASN A 350 -35.51 -1.49 3.32
N ASP A 351 -35.26 -2.02 2.11
CA ASP A 351 -35.16 -3.45 1.86
C ASP A 351 -33.99 -4.07 2.63
N ALA A 352 -32.82 -3.40 2.64
CA ALA A 352 -31.66 -3.84 3.39
C ALA A 352 -31.90 -3.83 4.92
N LEU A 353 -32.56 -2.77 5.41
CA LEU A 353 -32.95 -2.68 6.83
C LEU A 353 -33.92 -3.81 7.22
N ALA A 354 -34.96 -4.05 6.42
CA ALA A 354 -35.91 -5.14 6.67
C ALA A 354 -35.20 -6.50 6.65
N MET A 355 -34.38 -6.76 5.63
CA MET A 355 -33.61 -8.01 5.50
C MET A 355 -32.71 -8.28 6.71
N ALA A 356 -31.98 -7.25 7.20
CA ALA A 356 -31.13 -7.39 8.37
C ALA A 356 -31.94 -7.68 9.64
N ARG A 357 -33.02 -6.93 9.86
CA ARG A 357 -33.86 -7.05 11.05
C ARG A 357 -34.56 -8.41 11.12
N ASP A 358 -35.13 -8.86 10.01
CA ASP A 358 -35.74 -10.19 9.93
C ASP A 358 -34.74 -11.31 10.22
N TYR A 359 -33.50 -11.18 9.73
CA TYR A 359 -32.46 -12.14 10.01
C TYR A 359 -32.06 -12.13 11.50
N ILE A 360 -31.88 -10.92 12.10
CA ILE A 360 -31.52 -10.79 13.51
C ILE A 360 -32.62 -11.40 14.42
N GLU A 361 -33.88 -11.07 14.15
CA GLU A 361 -35.01 -11.60 14.92
C GLU A 361 -35.06 -13.13 14.89
N LYS A 362 -34.95 -13.72 13.68
CA LYS A 362 -35.01 -15.18 13.48
C LYS A 362 -33.83 -15.94 14.08
N GLN A 363 -32.61 -15.38 14.01
CA GLN A 363 -31.40 -16.10 14.40
C GLN A 363 -30.98 -15.83 15.86
N PHE A 364 -31.29 -14.65 16.40
CA PHE A 364 -30.79 -14.21 17.71
C PHE A 364 -31.92 -13.84 18.67
N GLY A 365 -33.14 -13.58 18.17
CA GLY A 365 -34.33 -13.24 18.97
C GLY A 365 -34.42 -11.75 19.33
N ASP A 366 -35.57 -11.37 19.90
CA ASP A 366 -35.99 -9.99 20.14
C ASP A 366 -35.03 -9.16 20.99
N LYS A 367 -34.30 -9.78 21.91
CA LYS A 367 -33.32 -9.07 22.80
C LYS A 367 -32.20 -8.41 22.01
N TYR A 368 -31.88 -8.95 20.83
CA TYR A 368 -30.82 -8.44 19.97
C TYR A 368 -31.31 -7.44 18.95
N LEU A 369 -32.60 -7.23 18.85
CA LEU A 369 -33.20 -6.31 17.87
C LEU A 369 -33.70 -5.05 18.60
N PRO A 370 -33.20 -3.85 18.26
CA PRO A 370 -33.76 -2.59 18.74
C PRO A 370 -35.19 -2.39 18.23
N ASP A 371 -36.05 -1.70 19.01
CA ASP A 371 -37.45 -1.43 18.63
C ASP A 371 -37.54 -0.75 17.26
N ASN A 372 -36.67 0.20 16.98
CA ASN A 372 -36.61 0.92 15.72
C ASN A 372 -35.35 0.59 14.94
N ALA A 373 -35.44 0.61 13.60
CA ALA A 373 -34.30 0.47 12.73
C ALA A 373 -33.28 1.61 12.95
N ILE A 374 -32.01 1.25 13.10
CA ILE A 374 -30.94 2.23 13.28
C ILE A 374 -30.60 2.82 11.90
N ARG A 375 -30.87 4.11 11.75
CA ARG A 375 -30.56 4.85 10.52
C ARG A 375 -29.28 5.65 10.70
N TYR A 376 -28.40 5.53 9.73
CA TYR A 376 -27.13 6.27 9.68
C TYR A 376 -27.24 7.35 8.61
N SER A 377 -26.90 8.59 8.98
CA SER A 377 -26.82 9.71 8.04
C SER A 377 -25.47 9.72 7.35
N SER A 378 -25.47 9.84 6.04
CA SER A 378 -24.25 10.15 5.29
C SER A 378 -23.75 11.55 5.63
N ARG A 379 -22.45 11.79 5.46
CA ARG A 379 -21.88 13.16 5.62
C ARG A 379 -22.58 14.12 4.69
N GLU A 380 -22.78 15.34 5.15
CA GLU A 380 -23.21 16.44 4.29
C GLU A 380 -22.16 16.62 3.19
N GLY A 381 -22.56 16.43 1.91
CA GLY A 381 -21.61 16.45 0.79
C GLY A 381 -21.10 15.10 0.29
N ALA A 382 -21.57 13.96 0.84
CA ALA A 382 -21.30 12.66 0.26
C ALA A 382 -21.50 12.69 -1.26
N GLN A 383 -20.49 12.26 -2.02
CA GLN A 383 -20.43 12.48 -3.48
C GLN A 383 -21.48 11.71 -4.25
N GLU A 384 -21.81 10.56 -3.73
CA GLU A 384 -22.65 9.61 -4.41
C GLU A 384 -23.71 9.18 -3.39
N ALA A 385 -24.94 9.56 -3.61
CA ALA A 385 -26.11 9.25 -2.78
C ALA A 385 -26.44 7.74 -2.84
N HIS A 386 -25.45 6.92 -2.52
CA HIS A 386 -25.54 5.48 -2.65
C HIS A 386 -25.63 4.83 -1.29
N GLU A 387 -25.81 3.56 -1.30
CA GLU A 387 -25.88 2.70 -0.14
C GLU A 387 -24.48 2.40 0.42
N ALA A 388 -24.43 2.03 1.69
CA ALA A 388 -23.24 1.49 2.33
C ALA A 388 -22.83 0.13 1.72
N ILE A 389 -21.59 -0.29 1.98
CA ILE A 389 -21.12 -1.62 1.59
C ILE A 389 -21.75 -2.66 2.50
N ARG A 390 -22.58 -3.52 1.92
CA ARG A 390 -23.32 -4.59 2.61
C ARG A 390 -23.43 -5.84 1.76
N PRO A 391 -23.77 -7.00 2.36
CA PRO A 391 -24.18 -8.17 1.58
C PRO A 391 -25.45 -7.86 0.76
N SER A 392 -25.53 -8.42 -0.43
CA SER A 392 -26.74 -8.37 -1.27
C SER A 392 -27.83 -9.27 -0.70
N ASP A 393 -27.45 -10.34 0.02
CA ASP A 393 -28.34 -11.30 0.66
C ASP A 393 -27.70 -11.83 1.96
N VAL A 394 -28.29 -11.51 3.11
CA VAL A 394 -27.77 -11.92 4.44
C VAL A 394 -27.84 -13.43 4.68
N ASN A 395 -28.67 -14.17 3.93
CA ASN A 395 -28.80 -15.62 4.06
C ASN A 395 -27.62 -16.37 3.42
N VAL A 396 -26.77 -15.69 2.69
CA VAL A 396 -25.55 -16.26 2.12
C VAL A 396 -24.45 -16.18 3.16
N LEU A 397 -24.15 -17.32 3.79
CA LEU A 397 -23.06 -17.44 4.76
C LEU A 397 -21.75 -17.83 4.07
N GLU A 398 -20.62 -17.67 4.77
CA GLU A 398 -19.28 -17.95 4.25
C GLU A 398 -19.06 -19.41 3.80
N ASN A 399 -19.81 -20.35 4.33
CA ASN A 399 -19.78 -21.77 3.98
C ASN A 399 -20.86 -22.17 2.93
N SER A 400 -21.55 -21.20 2.36
CA SER A 400 -22.55 -21.45 1.33
C SER A 400 -21.90 -21.95 0.03
N SER A 401 -22.49 -22.95 -0.62
CA SER A 401 -22.09 -23.43 -1.96
C SER A 401 -22.13 -22.33 -3.04
N ARG A 402 -22.90 -21.25 -2.81
CA ARG A 402 -22.90 -20.07 -3.70
C ARG A 402 -21.54 -19.36 -3.73
N MET A 403 -20.68 -19.56 -2.72
CA MET A 403 -19.34 -19.00 -2.65
C MET A 403 -18.24 -19.94 -3.18
N ASP A 404 -18.62 -21.13 -3.62
CA ASP A 404 -17.66 -22.06 -4.23
C ASP A 404 -16.98 -21.43 -5.46
N GLY A 405 -15.67 -21.53 -5.53
CA GLY A 405 -14.88 -20.90 -6.59
C GLY A 405 -14.42 -19.47 -6.32
N LEU A 406 -14.86 -18.85 -5.20
CA LEU A 406 -14.28 -17.59 -4.74
C LEU A 406 -12.93 -17.82 -4.05
N ASP A 407 -12.06 -16.82 -4.15
CA ASP A 407 -10.83 -16.76 -3.40
C ASP A 407 -11.14 -16.73 -1.88
N ARG A 408 -10.44 -17.55 -1.09
CA ARG A 408 -10.58 -17.58 0.38
C ARG A 408 -10.47 -16.19 1.02
N ASP A 409 -9.62 -15.34 0.47
CA ASP A 409 -9.46 -13.98 0.97
C ASP A 409 -10.70 -13.11 0.67
N ALA A 410 -11.38 -13.33 -0.45
CA ALA A 410 -12.64 -12.67 -0.76
C ALA A 410 -13.75 -13.13 0.22
N VAL A 411 -13.83 -14.43 0.52
CA VAL A 411 -14.80 -14.97 1.49
C VAL A 411 -14.58 -14.37 2.89
N ARG A 412 -13.34 -14.26 3.34
CA ARG A 412 -13.01 -13.62 4.63
C ARG A 412 -13.41 -12.13 4.65
N LEU A 413 -13.22 -11.41 3.55
CA LEU A 413 -13.66 -10.02 3.45
C LEU A 413 -15.19 -9.92 3.45
N TYR A 414 -15.88 -10.83 2.75
CA TYR A 414 -17.35 -10.91 2.78
C TYR A 414 -17.87 -11.11 4.20
N ASN A 415 -17.28 -12.05 4.96
CA ASN A 415 -17.69 -12.31 6.34
C ASN A 415 -17.52 -11.06 7.23
N LEU A 416 -16.43 -10.31 7.06
CA LEU A 416 -16.23 -9.04 7.76
C LEU A 416 -17.33 -8.00 7.42
N ILE A 417 -17.71 -7.91 6.14
CA ILE A 417 -18.79 -7.00 5.68
C ILE A 417 -20.13 -7.45 6.24
N TRP A 418 -20.41 -8.73 6.18
CA TRP A 418 -21.63 -9.35 6.70
C TRP A 418 -21.80 -9.12 8.22
N GLN A 419 -20.75 -9.39 8.98
CA GLN A 419 -20.73 -9.15 10.42
C GLN A 419 -21.01 -7.69 10.79
N GLN A 420 -20.35 -6.75 10.13
CA GLN A 420 -20.56 -5.32 10.38
C GLN A 420 -21.96 -4.86 10.01
N PHE A 421 -22.51 -5.37 8.91
CA PHE A 421 -23.86 -5.05 8.45
C PHE A 421 -24.93 -5.51 9.44
N LEU A 422 -24.87 -6.72 9.94
CA LEU A 422 -25.79 -7.16 10.98
C LEU A 422 -25.57 -6.42 12.30
N ALA A 423 -24.32 -6.33 12.75
CA ALA A 423 -23.96 -5.65 13.98
C ALA A 423 -24.53 -4.23 14.05
N CYS A 424 -24.52 -3.48 12.92
CA CYS A 424 -25.01 -2.11 12.89
C CYS A 424 -26.52 -1.97 13.14
N GLN A 425 -27.28 -3.06 13.04
CA GLN A 425 -28.72 -3.10 13.33
C GLN A 425 -29.06 -3.80 14.64
N MET A 426 -28.05 -4.21 15.42
CA MET A 426 -28.25 -4.93 16.69
C MET A 426 -28.20 -4.00 17.91
N THR A 427 -28.75 -4.47 19.01
CA THR A 427 -28.70 -3.78 20.32
C THR A 427 -27.26 -3.62 20.81
N PRO A 428 -26.94 -2.52 21.54
CA PRO A 428 -25.63 -2.32 22.16
C PRO A 428 -25.25 -3.44 23.15
N ALA A 429 -23.96 -3.72 23.26
CA ALA A 429 -23.43 -4.52 24.33
C ALA A 429 -23.46 -3.72 25.64
N ARG A 430 -23.84 -4.37 26.76
CA ARG A 430 -23.93 -3.75 28.08
C ARG A 430 -22.91 -4.34 29.02
N TYR A 431 -22.32 -3.48 29.83
CA TYR A 431 -21.28 -3.83 30.77
C TYR A 431 -21.56 -3.16 32.12
N LYS A 432 -21.15 -3.81 33.20
CA LYS A 432 -20.95 -3.19 34.47
C LYS A 432 -19.48 -2.85 34.65
N SER A 433 -19.15 -1.57 34.75
CA SER A 433 -17.80 -1.08 35.01
C SER A 433 -17.64 -0.72 36.46
N SER A 434 -16.64 -1.27 37.14
CA SER A 434 -16.34 -1.03 38.53
C SER A 434 -14.99 -0.31 38.66
N THR A 435 -14.94 0.68 39.53
CA THR A 435 -13.69 1.37 39.90
C THR A 435 -13.59 1.37 41.41
N ILE A 436 -12.48 0.86 41.94
CA ILE A 436 -12.18 0.87 43.38
C ILE A 436 -10.98 1.74 43.61
N LYS A 437 -11.06 2.63 44.63
CA LYS A 437 -9.95 3.50 45.04
C LYS A 437 -9.49 3.09 46.44
N VAL A 438 -8.19 3.10 46.59
CA VAL A 438 -7.50 2.79 47.87
C VAL A 438 -6.55 3.92 48.20
N GLU A 439 -6.47 4.30 49.46
CA GLU A 439 -5.51 5.28 49.95
C GLU A 439 -4.50 4.65 50.90
N ALA A 440 -3.23 5.08 50.80
CA ALA A 440 -2.14 4.70 51.69
C ALA A 440 -1.10 5.83 51.72
N SER A 441 -0.68 6.28 52.89
CA SER A 441 0.33 7.37 53.08
C SER A 441 0.10 8.63 52.23
N GLY A 442 -1.19 9.04 52.02
CA GLY A 442 -1.53 10.18 51.19
C GLY A 442 -1.49 9.92 49.68
N TYR A 443 -1.16 8.70 49.24
CA TYR A 443 -1.24 8.27 47.87
C TYR A 443 -2.60 7.63 47.58
N SER A 444 -3.23 8.03 46.50
CA SER A 444 -4.48 7.43 46.02
C SER A 444 -4.18 6.50 44.84
N MET A 445 -4.67 5.28 44.93
CA MET A 445 -4.54 4.21 43.97
C MET A 445 -5.89 3.78 43.44
N ARG A 446 -5.93 3.24 42.24
CA ARG A 446 -7.15 2.75 41.60
C ARG A 446 -6.95 1.43 40.86
N ILE A 447 -8.02 0.62 40.87
CA ILE A 447 -8.19 -0.51 39.98
C ILE A 447 -9.51 -0.36 39.23
N LYS A 448 -9.52 -0.75 37.96
CA LYS A 448 -10.74 -0.79 37.15
C LYS A 448 -11.02 -2.20 36.68
N GLY A 449 -12.29 -2.59 36.77
CA GLY A 449 -12.79 -3.82 36.23
C GLY A 449 -14.02 -3.59 35.38
N ARG A 450 -14.34 -4.57 34.54
CA ARG A 450 -15.53 -4.55 33.70
C ARG A 450 -16.05 -5.96 33.48
N ILE A 451 -17.35 -6.14 33.61
CA ILE A 451 -18.05 -7.40 33.34
C ILE A 451 -19.05 -7.15 32.23
N MET A 452 -19.12 -8.06 31.27
CA MET A 452 -20.14 -8.06 30.24
C MET A 452 -21.44 -8.65 30.80
N GLU A 453 -22.51 -7.85 30.87
CA GLU A 453 -23.85 -8.27 31.30
C GLU A 453 -24.71 -8.74 30.12
N PHE A 454 -24.51 -8.15 28.95
CA PHE A 454 -25.20 -8.50 27.71
C PHE A 454 -24.29 -8.27 26.50
N ASP A 455 -24.16 -9.30 25.68
CA ASP A 455 -23.20 -9.25 24.55
C ASP A 455 -23.67 -8.40 23.34
N GLY A 456 -25.00 -8.23 23.15
CA GLY A 456 -25.56 -7.41 22.08
C GLY A 456 -24.93 -7.71 20.73
N TYR A 457 -24.54 -6.66 19.99
CA TYR A 457 -23.95 -6.80 18.66
C TYR A 457 -22.61 -7.58 18.65
N THR A 458 -21.93 -7.70 19.79
CA THR A 458 -20.66 -8.46 19.85
C THR A 458 -20.86 -9.96 19.66
N ARG A 459 -22.10 -10.43 19.70
CA ARG A 459 -22.49 -11.80 19.34
C ARG A 459 -22.12 -12.14 17.90
N VAL A 460 -22.29 -11.18 17.00
CA VAL A 460 -21.98 -11.32 15.55
C VAL A 460 -20.62 -10.77 15.21
N LEU A 461 -20.23 -9.68 15.86
CA LEU A 461 -18.95 -8.99 15.63
C LEU A 461 -18.10 -9.05 16.91
N PRO A 462 -17.40 -10.16 17.16
CA PRO A 462 -16.64 -10.35 18.39
C PRO A 462 -15.60 -9.25 18.60
N VAL A 463 -15.51 -8.79 19.85
CA VAL A 463 -14.46 -7.88 20.33
C VAL A 463 -13.52 -8.64 21.25
N SER A 464 -12.27 -8.16 21.40
CA SER A 464 -11.35 -8.74 22.37
C SER A 464 -11.95 -8.64 23.78
N LYS A 465 -11.80 -9.69 24.55
CA LYS A 465 -12.20 -9.73 25.98
C LYS A 465 -11.07 -9.28 26.90
N ASP A 466 -9.96 -8.81 26.32
CA ASP A 466 -8.84 -8.30 27.11
C ASP A 466 -9.33 -7.13 27.98
N GLY A 467 -9.13 -7.24 29.29
CA GLY A 467 -9.55 -6.22 30.26
C GLY A 467 -10.95 -6.44 30.86
N ASP A 468 -11.66 -7.52 30.54
CA ASP A 468 -12.86 -7.92 31.30
C ASP A 468 -12.40 -8.61 32.61
N VAL A 469 -12.28 -7.80 33.67
CA VAL A 469 -11.83 -8.23 34.98
C VAL A 469 -12.97 -8.03 35.98
N GLU A 470 -13.35 -9.09 36.65
CA GLU A 470 -14.30 -9.03 37.77
C GLU A 470 -13.56 -8.60 39.05
N LEU A 471 -14.03 -7.52 39.67
CA LEU A 471 -13.47 -7.06 40.93
C LEU A 471 -14.28 -7.62 42.11
N PRO A 472 -13.60 -7.98 43.20
CA PRO A 472 -14.27 -8.45 44.43
C PRO A 472 -15.19 -7.39 45.04
N ASP A 473 -16.15 -7.83 45.83
CA ASP A 473 -17.09 -6.93 46.54
C ASP A 473 -16.44 -6.27 47.76
N LEU A 474 -15.57 -5.28 47.50
CA LEU A 474 -14.90 -4.47 48.53
C LEU A 474 -15.78 -3.28 48.91
N LYS A 475 -15.83 -2.98 50.20
CA LYS A 475 -16.58 -1.85 50.76
C LYS A 475 -15.64 -0.74 51.23
N VAL A 476 -16.14 0.47 51.25
CA VAL A 476 -15.42 1.62 51.80
C VAL A 476 -15.09 1.31 53.26
N GLY A 477 -13.82 1.48 53.63
CA GLY A 477 -13.28 1.16 54.93
C GLY A 477 -12.59 -0.19 55.02
N ASP A 478 -12.73 -1.08 54.04
CA ASP A 478 -12.01 -2.35 53.99
C ASP A 478 -10.50 -2.13 53.93
N LYS A 479 -9.78 -2.92 54.75
CA LYS A 479 -8.30 -2.93 54.72
C LYS A 479 -7.81 -4.03 53.79
N LEU A 480 -6.83 -3.66 52.93
CA LEU A 480 -6.14 -4.58 52.07
C LEU A 480 -4.69 -4.78 52.55
N LEU A 481 -4.11 -5.89 52.22
CA LEU A 481 -2.75 -6.25 52.62
C LEU A 481 -1.81 -6.13 51.42
N LEU A 482 -0.72 -5.39 51.55
CA LEU A 482 0.31 -5.28 50.53
C LEU A 482 1.01 -6.61 50.32
N GLN A 483 1.06 -7.09 49.10
CA GLN A 483 1.88 -8.24 48.70
C GLN A 483 3.21 -7.79 48.13
N THR A 484 3.18 -6.91 47.12
CA THR A 484 4.39 -6.38 46.44
C THR A 484 4.09 -5.02 45.88
N LEU A 485 5.11 -4.17 45.79
CA LEU A 485 5.10 -2.98 44.95
C LEU A 485 5.85 -3.28 43.65
N ASP A 486 5.23 -2.95 42.53
CA ASP A 486 5.73 -3.21 41.19
C ASP A 486 6.01 -1.89 40.44
N PRO A 487 7.28 -1.39 40.45
CA PRO A 487 7.66 -0.20 39.71
C PRO A 487 7.94 -0.55 38.24
N VAL A 488 7.32 0.16 37.32
CA VAL A 488 7.52 -0.04 35.89
C VAL A 488 8.05 1.24 35.27
N GLN A 489 9.24 1.17 34.67
CA GLN A 489 9.86 2.27 33.95
C GLN A 489 9.25 2.41 32.57
N HIS A 490 8.94 3.63 32.18
CA HIS A 490 8.38 3.98 30.89
C HIS A 490 9.08 5.20 30.28
N PHE A 491 8.96 5.31 28.98
CA PHE A 491 9.38 6.51 28.23
C PHE A 491 8.18 7.05 27.44
N THR A 492 8.05 8.38 27.39
CA THR A 492 7.07 9.02 26.52
C THR A 492 7.30 8.59 25.07
N LYS A 493 6.23 8.40 24.32
CA LYS A 493 6.27 7.84 22.97
C LYS A 493 6.12 8.94 21.92
N PRO A 494 6.91 8.90 20.84
CA PRO A 494 6.66 9.78 19.71
C PRO A 494 5.30 9.46 19.07
N PRO A 495 4.75 10.38 18.26
CA PRO A 495 3.54 10.08 17.53
C PRO A 495 3.78 8.85 16.60
N PRO A 496 2.85 7.89 16.56
CA PRO A 496 3.07 6.66 15.80
C PRO A 496 3.11 6.93 14.29
N ARG A 497 3.98 6.21 13.58
CA ARG A 497 3.96 6.23 12.11
C ARG A 497 2.64 5.73 11.57
N TYR A 498 2.25 6.27 10.43
CA TYR A 498 1.03 5.83 9.77
C TYR A 498 1.14 4.39 9.29
N THR A 499 0.09 3.63 9.51
CA THR A 499 -0.22 2.39 8.80
C THR A 499 -1.05 2.71 7.55
N GLU A 500 -1.28 1.74 6.65
CA GLU A 500 -2.21 1.97 5.54
C GLU A 500 -3.60 2.39 6.06
N ALA A 501 -4.09 1.75 7.13
CA ALA A 501 -5.37 2.08 7.75
C ALA A 501 -5.43 3.50 8.32
N SER A 502 -4.43 3.90 9.10
CA SER A 502 -4.40 5.22 9.72
C SER A 502 -4.14 6.34 8.70
N LEU A 503 -3.40 6.05 7.61
CA LEU A 503 -3.22 7.00 6.50
C LEU A 503 -4.53 7.22 5.75
N VAL A 504 -5.29 6.16 5.43
CA VAL A 504 -6.63 6.30 4.81
C VAL A 504 -7.54 7.14 5.71
N LYS A 505 -7.55 6.86 7.02
CA LYS A 505 -8.34 7.63 7.99
C LYS A 505 -7.96 9.12 8.01
N GLU A 506 -6.67 9.43 7.96
CA GLU A 506 -6.19 10.83 7.97
C GLU A 506 -6.50 11.53 6.65
N LEU A 507 -6.34 10.87 5.51
CA LEU A 507 -6.73 11.40 4.19
C LEU A 507 -8.23 11.71 4.15
N GLU A 508 -9.06 10.78 4.60
CA GLU A 508 -10.52 10.97 4.69
C GLU A 508 -10.88 12.13 5.62
N LYS A 509 -10.29 12.18 6.82
CA LYS A 509 -10.52 13.27 7.79
C LYS A 509 -10.22 14.64 7.21
N ARG A 510 -9.20 14.76 6.36
CA ARG A 510 -8.80 15.99 5.69
C ARG A 510 -9.50 16.21 4.34
N SER A 511 -10.43 15.36 3.94
CA SER A 511 -11.09 15.39 2.63
C SER A 511 -10.12 15.28 1.44
N ILE A 512 -8.96 14.65 1.62
CA ILE A 512 -7.93 14.44 0.60
C ILE A 512 -8.15 13.09 -0.09
N GLY A 513 -8.40 13.13 -1.39
CA GLY A 513 -8.79 11.95 -2.15
C GLY A 513 -10.25 11.58 -1.96
N ARG A 514 -10.66 10.47 -2.59
CA ARG A 514 -12.04 9.97 -2.61
C ARG A 514 -12.02 8.43 -2.61
N PRO A 515 -13.15 7.74 -2.38
CA PRO A 515 -13.23 6.28 -2.37
C PRO A 515 -12.52 5.59 -3.54
N SER A 516 -12.60 6.15 -4.74
CA SER A 516 -11.93 5.63 -5.93
C SER A 516 -10.41 5.80 -5.95
N THR A 517 -9.82 6.67 -5.11
CA THR A 517 -8.41 7.06 -5.22
C THR A 517 -7.50 6.63 -4.07
N TYR A 518 -8.02 6.30 -2.88
CA TYR A 518 -7.17 5.94 -1.73
C TYR A 518 -6.17 4.83 -2.04
N ALA A 519 -6.63 3.74 -2.65
CA ALA A 519 -5.77 2.61 -3.00
C ALA A 519 -4.69 2.99 -4.03
N ALA A 520 -5.04 3.83 -5.01
CA ALA A 520 -4.11 4.31 -6.03
C ALA A 520 -3.05 5.25 -5.43
N ILE A 521 -3.44 6.16 -4.54
CA ILE A 521 -2.52 7.07 -3.83
C ILE A 521 -1.48 6.25 -3.06
N ILE A 522 -1.94 5.32 -2.21
CA ILE A 522 -1.07 4.49 -1.37
C ILE A 522 -0.13 3.62 -2.20
N SER A 523 -0.60 3.02 -3.29
CA SER A 523 0.26 2.26 -4.19
C SER A 523 1.30 3.14 -4.88
N THR A 524 0.89 4.32 -5.36
CA THR A 524 1.77 5.21 -6.13
C THR A 524 2.92 5.75 -5.28
N ILE A 525 2.68 6.17 -4.04
CA ILE A 525 3.75 6.71 -3.18
C ILE A 525 4.80 5.65 -2.82
N GLN A 526 4.40 4.38 -2.73
CA GLN A 526 5.31 3.24 -2.55
C GLN A 526 6.07 2.91 -3.84
N ASP A 527 5.37 2.82 -4.98
CA ASP A 527 5.95 2.50 -6.28
C ASP A 527 6.98 3.55 -6.74
N ARG A 528 6.82 4.80 -6.30
CA ARG A 528 7.76 5.89 -6.56
C ARG A 528 8.96 5.90 -5.60
N GLY A 529 8.95 5.08 -4.56
CA GLY A 529 10.03 5.00 -3.58
C GLY A 529 10.14 6.22 -2.66
N TYR A 530 9.09 7.02 -2.52
CA TYR A 530 9.06 8.13 -1.57
C TYR A 530 8.84 7.67 -0.14
N VAL A 531 8.20 6.54 0.01
CA VAL A 531 7.93 5.87 1.27
C VAL A 531 8.14 4.38 1.13
N LYS A 532 8.47 3.72 2.24
CA LYS A 532 8.60 2.28 2.34
C LYS A 532 7.64 1.77 3.40
N LEU A 533 6.95 0.68 3.11
CA LEU A 533 6.11 0.00 4.08
C LEU A 533 6.90 -1.15 4.71
N GLU A 534 7.20 -1.05 5.99
CA GLU A 534 7.88 -2.09 6.79
C GLU A 534 7.07 -2.32 8.06
N ASN A 535 6.92 -3.57 8.47
CA ASN A 535 6.14 -3.95 9.65
C ASN A 535 4.79 -3.22 9.73
N ARG A 536 4.08 -3.14 8.58
CA ARG A 536 2.80 -2.44 8.40
C ARG A 536 2.82 -0.92 8.67
N ARG A 537 4.00 -0.28 8.77
CA ARG A 537 4.15 1.16 9.00
C ARG A 537 4.89 1.82 7.85
N PHE A 538 4.49 3.05 7.51
CA PHE A 538 5.16 3.85 6.50
C PHE A 538 6.38 4.56 7.09
N TYR A 539 7.49 4.44 6.40
CA TYR A 539 8.73 5.16 6.65
C TYR A 539 8.99 6.09 5.48
N ALA A 540 9.08 7.39 5.75
CA ALA A 540 9.50 8.34 4.72
C ALA A 540 10.95 8.02 4.30
N GLN A 541 11.17 8.02 2.99
CA GLN A 541 12.51 7.84 2.45
C GLN A 541 13.13 9.22 2.19
N LYS A 542 14.44 9.30 2.24
CA LYS A 542 15.16 10.59 2.08
C LYS A 542 14.78 11.35 0.81
N MET A 543 14.50 10.61 -0.26
CA MET A 543 14.01 11.21 -1.50
C MET A 543 12.60 11.80 -1.34
N GLY A 544 11.76 11.19 -0.51
CA GLY A 544 10.46 11.73 -0.13
C GLY A 544 10.59 13.05 0.63
N ASP A 545 11.51 13.13 1.60
CA ASP A 545 11.82 14.37 2.35
C ASP A 545 12.20 15.49 1.38
N ILE A 546 13.20 15.25 0.51
CA ILE A 546 13.74 16.26 -0.44
C ILE A 546 12.66 16.73 -1.42
N VAL A 547 11.90 15.82 -2.01
CA VAL A 547 10.83 16.19 -2.95
C VAL A 547 9.74 17.00 -2.27
N THR A 548 9.35 16.61 -1.05
CA THR A 548 8.35 17.34 -0.26
C THR A 548 8.83 18.75 0.05
N ASP A 549 10.05 18.92 0.54
CA ASP A 549 10.60 20.25 0.86
C ASP A 549 10.64 21.15 -0.38
N ARG A 550 11.09 20.62 -1.52
CA ARG A 550 11.15 21.40 -2.76
C ARG A 550 9.78 21.81 -3.27
N LEU A 551 8.79 20.91 -3.13
CA LEU A 551 7.42 21.22 -3.53
C LEU A 551 6.75 22.20 -2.56
N VAL A 552 6.94 22.08 -1.26
CA VAL A 552 6.38 23.01 -0.25
C VAL A 552 6.96 24.41 -0.42
N GLU A 553 8.25 24.53 -0.69
CA GLU A 553 8.91 25.82 -0.92
C GLU A 553 8.39 26.54 -2.17
N ASN A 554 8.12 25.81 -3.25
CA ASN A 554 7.87 26.40 -4.57
C ASN A 554 6.41 26.32 -5.04
N PHE A 555 5.61 25.42 -4.48
CA PHE A 555 4.22 25.18 -4.86
C PHE A 555 3.34 25.11 -3.61
N LYS A 556 3.25 26.23 -2.87
CA LYS A 556 2.57 26.29 -1.57
C LYS A 556 1.12 25.82 -1.66
N ASP A 557 0.35 26.29 -2.65
CA ASP A 557 -1.05 25.92 -2.81
C ASP A 557 -1.19 24.44 -3.17
N LEU A 558 -0.37 23.95 -4.12
CA LEU A 558 -0.40 22.53 -4.52
C LEU A 558 -0.11 21.57 -3.37
N MET A 559 0.69 22.00 -2.40
CA MET A 559 1.07 21.23 -1.23
C MET A 559 0.18 21.48 -0.01
N ASP A 560 -0.72 22.46 -0.07
CA ASP A 560 -1.66 22.78 1.01
C ASP A 560 -2.78 21.74 1.11
N TYR A 561 -3.07 21.32 2.36
CA TYR A 561 -4.10 20.30 2.62
C TYR A 561 -5.50 20.80 2.31
N GLU A 562 -5.81 22.02 2.72
CA GLU A 562 -7.13 22.62 2.52
C GLU A 562 -7.37 22.92 1.04
N PHE A 563 -6.33 23.38 0.33
CA PHE A 563 -6.42 23.59 -1.11
C PHE A 563 -6.75 22.28 -1.85
N THR A 564 -6.07 21.18 -1.47
CA THR A 564 -6.36 19.87 -2.06
C THR A 564 -7.79 19.42 -1.76
N ALA A 565 -8.27 19.62 -0.53
CA ALA A 565 -9.65 19.32 -0.14
C ALA A 565 -10.66 20.16 -0.95
N ARG A 566 -10.47 21.49 -1.00
CA ARG A 566 -11.32 22.38 -1.81
C ARG A 566 -11.34 22.01 -3.29
N MET A 567 -10.22 21.54 -3.84
CA MET A 567 -10.18 21.10 -5.24
C MET A 567 -11.01 19.82 -5.44
N GLU A 568 -10.98 18.88 -4.50
CA GLU A 568 -11.83 17.69 -4.54
C GLU A 568 -13.33 18.08 -4.44
N ASP A 569 -13.66 19.06 -3.58
CA ASP A 569 -15.03 19.58 -3.46
C ASP A 569 -15.48 20.31 -4.74
N ASN A 570 -14.59 21.06 -5.38
CA ASN A 570 -14.86 21.68 -6.68
C ASN A 570 -15.18 20.64 -7.76
N LEU A 571 -14.45 19.50 -7.77
CA LEU A 571 -14.72 18.39 -8.69
C LEU A 571 -16.08 17.73 -8.39
N ASP A 572 -16.48 17.67 -7.12
CA ASP A 572 -17.79 17.20 -6.72
C ASP A 572 -18.91 18.17 -7.13
N ASP A 573 -18.65 19.46 -7.01
CA ASP A 573 -19.58 20.50 -7.47
C ASP A 573 -19.78 20.50 -9.00
N ILE A 574 -18.73 20.16 -9.77
CA ILE A 574 -18.88 19.94 -11.23
C ILE A 574 -19.82 18.76 -11.47
N ALA A 575 -19.63 17.63 -10.80
CA ALA A 575 -20.49 16.45 -10.94
C ALA A 575 -21.93 16.72 -10.56
N LYS A 576 -22.18 17.64 -9.60
CA LYS A 576 -23.52 18.11 -9.20
C LYS A 576 -24.08 19.21 -10.11
N GLY A 577 -23.32 19.67 -11.10
CA GLY A 577 -23.68 20.76 -12.00
C GLY A 577 -23.70 22.15 -11.36
N LYS A 578 -23.07 22.33 -10.19
CA LYS A 578 -23.01 23.63 -9.49
C LYS A 578 -21.88 24.52 -10.00
N ARG A 579 -20.88 23.95 -10.69
CA ARG A 579 -19.74 24.67 -11.26
C ARG A 579 -19.47 24.23 -12.70
N GLN A 580 -18.96 25.14 -13.50
CA GLN A 580 -18.46 24.83 -14.84
C GLN A 580 -17.03 24.29 -14.73
N TRP A 581 -16.75 23.17 -15.37
CA TRP A 581 -15.46 22.50 -15.29
C TRP A 581 -14.30 23.30 -15.89
N LEU A 582 -14.55 24.07 -16.97
CA LEU A 582 -13.56 24.94 -17.60
C LEU A 582 -13.11 26.07 -16.66
N ASP A 583 -14.04 26.65 -15.88
CA ASP A 583 -13.71 27.73 -14.94
C ASP A 583 -12.78 27.23 -13.84
N VAL A 584 -13.03 26.03 -13.32
CA VAL A 584 -12.20 25.40 -12.30
C VAL A 584 -10.80 25.11 -12.86
N LEU A 585 -10.72 24.59 -14.08
CA LEU A 585 -9.46 24.28 -14.74
C LEU A 585 -8.63 25.54 -15.03
N ASN A 586 -9.26 26.60 -15.56
CA ASN A 586 -8.60 27.87 -15.90
C ASN A 586 -8.05 28.55 -14.65
N ALA A 587 -8.86 28.68 -13.61
CA ALA A 587 -8.43 29.27 -12.34
C ALA A 587 -7.23 28.54 -11.74
N PHE A 588 -7.26 27.23 -11.74
CA PHE A 588 -6.12 26.43 -11.30
C PHE A 588 -4.89 26.63 -12.18
N TYR A 589 -5.04 26.61 -13.50
CA TYR A 589 -3.92 26.67 -14.44
C TYR A 589 -3.19 28.02 -14.37
N ASP A 590 -3.91 29.12 -14.20
CA ASP A 590 -3.35 30.47 -14.09
C ASP A 590 -2.45 30.59 -12.83
N ASP A 591 -2.95 30.16 -11.69
CA ASP A 591 -2.19 30.18 -10.43
C ASP A 591 -1.00 29.23 -10.46
N PHE A 592 -1.22 28.02 -10.95
CA PHE A 592 -0.20 26.99 -11.04
C PHE A 592 0.94 27.38 -11.99
N THR A 593 0.64 27.95 -13.17
CA THR A 593 1.68 28.37 -14.12
C THR A 593 2.49 29.55 -13.62
N ARG A 594 1.90 30.43 -12.80
CA ARG A 594 2.62 31.52 -12.12
C ARG A 594 3.66 30.96 -11.15
N GLN A 595 3.26 30.03 -10.27
CA GLN A 595 4.18 29.35 -9.35
C GLN A 595 5.25 28.55 -10.10
N LEU A 596 4.87 27.86 -11.17
CA LEU A 596 5.82 27.10 -11.98
C LEU A 596 6.89 28.00 -12.63
N LYS A 597 6.51 29.16 -13.18
CA LYS A 597 7.46 30.13 -13.73
C LYS A 597 8.44 30.63 -12.66
N GLN A 598 7.93 30.93 -11.47
CA GLN A 598 8.78 31.33 -10.35
C GLN A 598 9.75 30.20 -9.96
N ALA A 599 9.26 28.96 -9.84
CA ALA A 599 10.07 27.80 -9.48
C ALA A 599 11.16 27.47 -10.54
N GLN A 600 10.94 27.87 -11.80
CA GLN A 600 11.89 27.71 -12.92
C GLN A 600 12.90 28.85 -13.04
N SER A 601 12.73 29.96 -12.31
CA SER A 601 13.64 31.10 -12.40
C SER A 601 15.05 30.74 -11.92
N GLU A 602 16.06 31.41 -12.46
CA GLU A 602 17.46 31.23 -12.05
C GLU A 602 17.71 31.83 -10.66
N GLU A 603 17.10 32.97 -10.36
CA GLU A 603 17.17 33.65 -9.07
C GLU A 603 15.89 33.37 -8.27
N GLY A 604 16.04 32.80 -7.06
CA GLY A 604 14.92 32.52 -6.16
C GLY A 604 14.00 31.36 -6.59
N GLY A 605 14.38 30.61 -7.62
CA GLY A 605 13.65 29.41 -8.05
C GLY A 605 13.95 28.18 -7.20
N MET A 606 13.47 27.01 -7.68
CA MET A 606 13.66 25.74 -6.97
C MET A 606 15.15 25.41 -6.78
N ARG A 607 15.54 25.21 -5.55
CA ARG A 607 16.91 24.87 -5.16
C ARG A 607 17.33 23.52 -5.72
N GLU A 608 18.60 23.40 -6.11
CA GLU A 608 19.19 22.12 -6.49
C GLU A 608 19.42 21.23 -5.25
N ASN A 609 19.54 19.95 -5.48
CA ASN A 609 19.92 19.00 -4.44
C ASN A 609 21.46 18.98 -4.31
N ASN A 610 21.99 20.00 -3.62
CA ASN A 610 23.42 20.10 -3.39
C ASN A 610 23.91 19.05 -2.42
N PRO A 611 25.02 18.37 -2.72
CA PRO A 611 25.63 17.41 -1.82
C PRO A 611 26.24 18.09 -0.61
N THR A 612 26.30 17.38 0.54
CA THR A 612 27.02 17.82 1.73
C THR A 612 28.46 17.34 1.67
N GLU A 613 29.43 18.27 1.76
CA GLU A 613 30.85 17.95 1.83
C GLU A 613 31.21 17.22 3.13
N THR A 614 32.13 16.26 3.03
CA THR A 614 32.68 15.54 4.18
C THR A 614 34.19 15.52 4.15
N ASP A 615 34.83 15.15 5.26
CA ASP A 615 36.29 14.95 5.38
C ASP A 615 36.72 13.53 4.94
N ILE A 616 35.75 12.68 4.58
CA ILE A 616 36.00 11.29 4.18
C ILE A 616 36.74 11.29 2.84
N LYS A 617 37.88 10.65 2.77
CA LYS A 617 38.69 10.61 1.53
C LYS A 617 38.19 9.55 0.56
N CYS A 618 38.18 9.90 -0.71
CA CYS A 618 37.90 8.98 -1.81
C CYS A 618 39.02 7.95 -1.93
N PRO A 619 38.72 6.64 -1.90
CA PRO A 619 39.73 5.59 -1.98
C PRO A 619 40.49 5.54 -3.31
N THR A 620 39.95 6.19 -4.36
CA THR A 620 40.53 6.17 -5.71
C THR A 620 41.38 7.41 -6.02
N CYS A 621 41.00 8.60 -5.53
CA CYS A 621 41.66 9.87 -5.92
C CYS A 621 41.93 10.84 -4.76
N GLU A 622 41.71 10.40 -3.52
CA GLU A 622 41.96 11.10 -2.26
C GLU A 622 41.22 12.44 -2.08
N ARG A 623 40.36 12.83 -3.03
CA ARG A 623 39.47 13.99 -2.84
C ARG A 623 38.42 13.70 -1.81
N ASN A 624 37.83 14.73 -1.23
CA ASN A 624 36.76 14.56 -0.27
C ASN A 624 35.52 13.90 -0.93
N MET A 625 34.85 13.05 -0.18
CA MET A 625 33.56 12.51 -0.58
C MET A 625 32.44 13.42 -0.11
N GLN A 626 31.33 13.33 -0.77
CA GLN A 626 30.12 14.11 -0.51
C GLN A 626 28.95 13.20 -0.19
N ILE A 627 28.16 13.54 0.84
CA ILE A 627 26.88 12.89 1.10
C ILE A 627 25.91 13.31 0.00
N ARG A 628 25.42 12.33 -0.76
CA ARG A 628 24.46 12.50 -1.84
C ARG A 628 23.26 11.60 -1.63
N THR A 629 22.11 12.00 -2.15
CA THR A 629 20.90 11.20 -2.12
C THR A 629 20.48 10.82 -3.54
N GLY A 630 20.34 9.51 -3.77
CA GLY A 630 19.84 8.94 -5.02
C GLY A 630 18.51 8.21 -4.82
N SER A 631 17.99 7.62 -5.88
CA SER A 631 16.75 6.84 -5.85
C SER A 631 16.80 5.63 -4.93
N THR A 632 18.00 5.15 -4.59
CA THR A 632 18.22 4.00 -3.71
C THR A 632 18.58 4.38 -2.26
N GLY A 633 18.62 5.68 -1.95
CA GLY A 633 18.96 6.19 -0.62
C GLY A 633 20.20 7.09 -0.61
N VAL A 634 20.77 7.28 0.57
CA VAL A 634 21.98 8.08 0.81
C VAL A 634 23.22 7.28 0.43
N PHE A 635 24.18 7.93 -0.20
CA PHE A 635 25.47 7.35 -0.56
C PHE A 635 26.58 8.40 -0.51
N LEU A 636 27.84 7.98 -0.42
CA LEU A 636 28.98 8.86 -0.57
C LEU A 636 29.46 8.86 -2.04
N GLY A 637 29.53 10.04 -2.66
CA GLY A 637 30.04 10.23 -4.00
C GLY A 637 31.30 11.09 -4.00
N CYS A 638 32.29 10.77 -4.83
CA CYS A 638 33.48 11.60 -4.94
C CYS A 638 33.15 13.01 -5.43
N SER A 639 33.75 14.06 -4.83
CA SER A 639 33.60 15.45 -5.27
C SER A 639 34.12 15.66 -6.70
N GLY A 640 35.06 14.82 -7.17
CA GLY A 640 35.58 14.84 -8.53
C GLY A 640 34.61 14.32 -9.61
N TYR A 641 33.37 13.94 -9.27
CA TYR A 641 32.39 13.41 -10.23
C TYR A 641 32.01 14.42 -11.33
N ASN A 642 31.93 15.69 -10.99
CA ASN A 642 31.52 16.76 -11.91
C ASN A 642 32.68 17.38 -12.71
N LEU A 643 33.94 16.90 -12.55
CA LEU A 643 35.09 17.39 -13.28
C LEU A 643 35.06 16.94 -14.74
N PRO A 644 35.89 17.60 -15.62
CA PRO A 644 36.02 17.19 -17.00
C PRO A 644 36.37 15.70 -17.17
N PRO A 645 36.03 15.06 -18.28
CA PRO A 645 36.14 13.59 -18.43
C PRO A 645 37.51 13.00 -18.10
N LYS A 646 38.59 13.75 -18.29
CA LYS A 646 39.97 13.31 -18.00
C LYS A 646 40.34 13.33 -16.51
N GLU A 647 39.66 14.15 -15.71
CA GLU A 647 39.89 14.33 -14.27
C GLU A 647 38.79 13.75 -13.40
N ARG A 648 37.74 13.26 -14.06
CA ARG A 648 36.52 12.77 -13.40
C ARG A 648 36.79 11.50 -12.63
N CYS A 649 36.43 11.52 -11.35
CA CYS A 649 36.36 10.33 -10.50
C CYS A 649 34.90 9.92 -10.29
N LYS A 650 34.55 8.70 -10.66
CA LYS A 650 33.17 8.15 -10.55
C LYS A 650 32.94 7.31 -9.30
N THR A 651 33.93 7.27 -8.39
CA THR A 651 33.88 6.43 -7.20
C THR A 651 32.70 6.82 -6.31
N THR A 652 31.95 5.82 -5.90
CA THR A 652 30.86 5.93 -4.94
C THR A 652 31.01 4.85 -3.88
N LEU A 653 30.73 5.20 -2.61
CA LEU A 653 30.59 4.24 -1.52
C LEU A 653 29.12 4.14 -1.14
N ASN A 654 28.57 2.94 -1.21
CA ASN A 654 27.21 2.68 -0.78
C ASN A 654 27.15 2.63 0.74
N LEU A 655 26.21 3.37 1.31
CA LEU A 655 25.98 3.39 2.74
C LEU A 655 24.91 2.37 3.10
N THR A 656 25.18 1.55 4.11
CA THR A 656 24.21 0.60 4.63
C THR A 656 23.50 1.23 5.82
N PRO A 657 22.16 1.34 5.84
CA PRO A 657 21.43 1.87 6.98
C PRO A 657 21.74 1.09 8.26
N GLY A 658 22.12 1.78 9.31
CA GLY A 658 22.49 1.17 10.59
C GLY A 658 21.30 0.73 11.44
N ASN A 659 20.13 1.31 11.17
CA ASN A 659 18.91 1.03 11.91
C ASN A 659 17.80 0.64 10.94
N GLU A 660 17.23 -0.55 11.13
CA GLU A 660 16.07 -1.03 10.39
C GLU A 660 14.79 -0.81 11.18
N ALA A 661 13.64 -0.91 10.48
CA ALA A 661 12.33 -0.79 11.07
C ALA A 661 12.16 -1.76 12.25
N ILE A 662 11.79 -1.21 13.39
CA ILE A 662 11.56 -1.98 14.61
C ILE A 662 10.22 -2.70 14.49
N SER A 663 10.17 -3.98 14.89
CA SER A 663 8.92 -4.69 15.10
C SER A 663 8.26 -4.16 16.38
N VAL A 664 7.15 -3.45 16.25
CA VAL A 664 6.45 -2.80 17.37
C VAL A 664 5.40 -3.71 18.00
N ASP A 665 5.16 -4.89 17.44
CA ASP A 665 4.10 -5.80 17.90
C ASP A 665 4.39 -6.43 19.28
N ALA A 666 5.65 -6.35 19.75
CA ALA A 666 6.08 -6.91 21.02
C ALA A 666 6.52 -5.86 22.07
N ASP A 667 6.79 -4.62 21.64
CA ASP A 667 7.32 -3.57 22.51
C ASP A 667 6.95 -2.20 21.96
N ASP A 668 5.96 -1.56 22.57
CA ASP A 668 5.45 -0.28 22.13
C ASP A 668 6.36 0.91 22.48
N GLU A 669 7.40 0.70 23.31
CA GLU A 669 8.41 1.70 23.66
C GLU A 669 9.74 1.52 22.90
N ALA A 670 9.84 0.49 22.05
CA ALA A 670 11.06 0.23 21.29
C ALA A 670 11.54 1.43 20.47
N GLU A 671 10.61 2.23 19.95
CA GLU A 671 10.97 3.45 19.21
C GLU A 671 11.51 4.56 20.10
N SER A 672 10.96 4.73 21.31
CA SER A 672 11.48 5.68 22.30
C SER A 672 12.90 5.32 22.72
N ARG A 673 13.15 4.06 23.03
CA ARG A 673 14.52 3.57 23.34
C ARG A 673 15.47 3.77 22.17
N LEU A 674 15.03 3.48 20.93
CA LEU A 674 15.85 3.74 19.75
C LEU A 674 16.19 5.23 19.58
N LEU A 675 15.26 6.12 19.86
CA LEU A 675 15.47 7.57 19.77
C LEU A 675 16.46 8.06 20.84
N LEU A 676 16.46 7.45 22.04
CA LEU A 676 17.45 7.73 23.10
C LEU A 676 18.86 7.31 22.69
N ASP A 677 18.99 6.20 21.96
CA ASP A 677 20.28 5.68 21.48
C ASP A 677 20.80 6.44 20.24
N LYS A 678 19.97 7.26 19.58
CA LYS A 678 20.40 8.00 18.39
C LYS A 678 21.23 9.23 18.74
N HIS A 679 22.28 9.46 17.94
CA HIS A 679 23.00 10.72 17.96
C HIS A 679 22.07 11.88 17.60
N ARG A 680 22.28 13.03 18.23
CA ARG A 680 21.57 14.28 17.95
C ARG A 680 22.47 15.22 17.17
N CYS A 681 21.91 15.85 16.14
CA CYS A 681 22.67 16.79 15.32
C CYS A 681 23.09 18.04 16.11
N LYS A 682 24.38 18.34 16.12
CA LYS A 682 24.94 19.52 16.83
C LYS A 682 24.48 20.86 16.24
N ILE A 683 23.89 20.88 15.02
CA ILE A 683 23.44 22.10 14.36
C ILE A 683 21.96 22.36 14.64
N CYS A 684 21.08 21.34 14.58
CA CYS A 684 19.64 21.52 14.64
C CYS A 684 18.92 20.59 15.62
N ASP A 685 19.69 19.86 16.44
CA ASP A 685 19.20 18.93 17.48
C ASP A 685 18.24 17.83 17.02
N THR A 686 18.12 17.57 15.72
CA THR A 686 17.33 16.48 15.17
C THR A 686 18.07 15.16 15.28
N ALA A 687 17.35 14.05 15.53
CA ALA A 687 17.93 12.72 15.55
C ALA A 687 18.63 12.39 14.20
N MET A 688 19.81 11.81 14.28
CA MET A 688 20.63 11.49 13.13
C MET A 688 20.34 10.07 12.62
N ASP A 689 20.42 9.88 11.30
CA ASP A 689 20.36 8.56 10.67
C ASP A 689 21.76 8.00 10.56
N SER A 690 21.96 6.75 11.00
CA SER A 690 23.25 6.10 11.03
C SER A 690 23.44 5.18 9.82
N TYR A 691 24.65 5.21 9.25
CA TYR A 691 25.02 4.41 8.08
C TYR A 691 26.40 3.79 8.30
N LEU A 692 26.56 2.54 7.93
CA LEU A 692 27.85 1.88 7.94
C LEU A 692 28.61 2.24 6.65
N ILE A 693 29.82 2.78 6.79
CA ILE A 693 30.76 3.00 5.68
C ILE A 693 31.54 1.72 5.43
N ASP A 694 32.15 1.19 6.49
CA ASP A 694 32.95 -0.04 6.54
C ASP A 694 32.90 -0.63 7.96
N GLU A 695 33.74 -1.66 8.24
CA GLU A 695 33.77 -2.33 9.54
C GLU A 695 34.35 -1.45 10.67
N GLU A 696 35.02 -0.36 10.33
CA GLU A 696 35.67 0.55 11.28
C GLU A 696 35.00 1.91 11.40
N ARG A 697 34.11 2.27 10.44
CA ARG A 697 33.55 3.63 10.37
C ARG A 697 32.04 3.61 10.14
N LYS A 698 31.35 4.40 10.93
CA LYS A 698 29.92 4.64 10.86
C LYS A 698 29.67 6.14 10.65
N LEU A 699 28.82 6.48 9.71
CA LEU A 699 28.44 7.84 9.40
C LEU A 699 27.06 8.15 9.97
N HIS A 700 26.97 9.15 10.81
CA HIS A 700 25.72 9.70 11.30
C HIS A 700 25.40 10.95 10.46
N VAL A 701 24.26 10.97 9.81
CA VAL A 701 23.79 12.07 8.95
C VAL A 701 22.55 12.68 9.57
N CYS A 702 22.50 13.98 9.70
CA CYS A 702 21.34 14.69 10.22
C CYS A 702 20.06 14.25 9.52
N GLY A 703 18.99 13.96 10.29
CA GLY A 703 17.69 13.63 9.75
C GLY A 703 17.14 14.66 8.78
N ASN A 704 17.50 15.94 8.93
CA ASN A 704 17.11 17.04 8.06
C ASN A 704 18.06 17.27 6.84
N ASN A 705 19.05 16.38 6.61
CA ASN A 705 19.93 16.51 5.44
C ASN A 705 19.10 16.29 4.14
N PRO A 706 19.29 17.09 3.08
CA PRO A 706 20.32 18.11 2.85
C PRO A 706 19.98 19.52 3.36
N GLY A 707 18.83 19.73 4.00
CA GLY A 707 18.47 21.02 4.58
C GLY A 707 19.41 21.46 5.73
N CYS A 708 19.92 20.50 6.47
CA CYS A 708 20.96 20.65 7.47
C CYS A 708 22.21 19.86 7.05
N SER A 709 23.39 20.48 7.11
CA SER A 709 24.66 19.87 6.72
C SER A 709 25.32 19.05 7.86
N GLY A 710 24.64 18.84 8.98
CA GLY A 710 25.21 18.12 10.12
C GLY A 710 25.49 16.66 9.80
N PHE A 711 26.71 16.23 10.09
CA PHE A 711 27.15 14.84 10.05
C PHE A 711 28.22 14.58 11.12
N GLU A 712 28.41 13.31 11.44
CA GLU A 712 29.47 12.86 12.37
C GLU A 712 29.99 11.49 11.92
N VAL A 713 31.29 11.27 12.02
CA VAL A 713 31.91 9.98 11.73
C VAL A 713 32.35 9.35 13.05
N GLU A 714 31.73 8.20 13.36
CA GLU A 714 32.11 7.39 14.52
C GLU A 714 33.11 6.32 14.08
N VAL A 715 34.25 6.22 14.81
CA VAL A 715 35.27 5.22 14.56
C VAL A 715 35.17 4.14 15.62
N GLY A 716 35.14 2.88 15.21
CA GLY A 716 34.95 1.75 16.11
C GLY A 716 34.98 0.42 15.36
N LYS A 717 34.50 -0.64 16.00
CA LYS A 717 34.26 -1.94 15.34
C LYS A 717 32.77 -2.14 15.18
N PHE A 718 32.30 -2.14 13.96
CA PHE A 718 30.89 -2.22 13.63
C PHE A 718 30.55 -3.50 12.87
N LYS A 719 29.41 -4.09 13.16
CA LYS A 719 28.82 -5.20 12.41
C LYS A 719 27.50 -4.79 11.77
N LEU A 720 27.22 -5.34 10.61
CA LEU A 720 25.91 -5.18 9.96
C LEU A 720 24.84 -5.91 10.77
N LYS A 721 23.84 -5.19 11.26
CA LYS A 721 22.69 -5.77 11.93
C LYS A 721 21.96 -6.73 10.97
N GLY A 722 21.87 -8.00 11.35
CA GLY A 722 21.23 -9.04 10.56
C GLY A 722 22.11 -9.77 9.54
N TYR A 723 23.44 -9.53 9.57
CA TYR A 723 24.41 -10.33 8.83
C TYR A 723 25.68 -10.53 9.65
N ASP A 724 25.82 -11.69 10.25
CA ASP A 724 26.99 -12.12 11.02
C ASP A 724 27.92 -13.03 10.19
N GLY A 725 27.75 -13.07 8.88
CA GLY A 725 28.49 -13.95 7.99
C GLY A 725 29.87 -13.41 7.58
N PRO A 726 30.76 -14.27 7.07
CA PRO A 726 32.05 -13.89 6.53
C PRO A 726 31.90 -13.01 5.27
N THR A 727 32.93 -12.25 4.92
CA THR A 727 33.11 -11.64 3.61
C THR A 727 32.87 -12.70 2.53
N LEU A 728 32.01 -12.37 1.58
CA LEU A 728 31.61 -13.31 0.53
C LEU A 728 32.54 -13.12 -0.67
N GLU A 729 33.17 -14.19 -1.13
CA GLU A 729 33.89 -14.19 -2.39
C GLU A 729 32.92 -14.35 -3.57
N CYS A 730 33.20 -13.61 -4.63
CA CYS A 730 32.45 -13.72 -5.87
C CYS A 730 32.72 -15.06 -6.53
N ASP A 731 31.65 -15.81 -6.78
CA ASP A 731 31.69 -17.11 -7.45
C ASP A 731 32.14 -17.05 -8.93
N LYS A 732 32.27 -15.85 -9.51
CA LYS A 732 32.71 -15.64 -10.90
C LYS A 732 34.15 -15.16 -11.05
N CYS A 733 34.61 -14.30 -10.15
CA CYS A 733 35.93 -13.67 -10.31
C CYS A 733 36.77 -13.67 -9.02
N SER A 734 36.29 -14.33 -7.97
CA SER A 734 36.94 -14.42 -6.63
C SER A 734 37.20 -13.07 -5.95
N ALA A 735 36.75 -11.95 -6.50
CA ALA A 735 36.82 -10.66 -5.83
C ALA A 735 35.79 -10.59 -4.68
N GLU A 736 36.03 -9.71 -3.74
CA GLU A 736 35.10 -9.49 -2.61
C GLU A 736 33.71 -9.04 -3.09
N MET A 737 32.65 -9.55 -2.47
CA MET A 737 31.27 -9.09 -2.68
C MET A 737 30.81 -8.29 -1.46
N GLN A 738 30.33 -7.08 -1.69
CA GLN A 738 29.77 -6.21 -0.66
C GLN A 738 28.25 -6.21 -0.66
N LEU A 739 27.68 -6.09 0.53
CA LEU A 739 26.25 -5.96 0.69
C LEU A 739 25.77 -4.58 0.20
N LYS A 740 24.85 -4.59 -0.74
CA LYS A 740 24.27 -3.38 -1.38
C LYS A 740 22.76 -3.36 -1.20
N ASN A 741 22.18 -2.16 -1.17
CA ASN A 741 20.73 -1.98 -1.19
C ASN A 741 20.25 -1.80 -2.63
N GLY A 742 19.26 -2.58 -3.05
CA GLY A 742 18.64 -2.46 -4.35
C GLY A 742 17.12 -2.31 -4.27
N ARG A 743 16.49 -1.99 -5.39
CA ARG A 743 15.02 -1.85 -5.52
C ARG A 743 14.24 -3.06 -4.98
N PHE A 744 14.84 -4.24 -5.00
CA PHE A 744 14.21 -5.50 -4.58
C PHE A 744 14.77 -6.05 -3.26
N GLY A 745 15.42 -5.21 -2.44
CA GLY A 745 16.02 -5.54 -1.15
C GLY A 745 17.54 -5.64 -1.18
N LYS A 746 18.14 -6.10 -0.07
CA LYS A 746 19.59 -6.24 0.07
C LYS A 746 20.14 -7.36 -0.81
N TYR A 747 21.32 -7.11 -1.38
CA TYR A 747 22.04 -8.08 -2.21
C TYR A 747 23.55 -7.88 -2.11
N PHE A 748 24.32 -8.92 -2.32
CA PHE A 748 25.76 -8.84 -2.47
C PHE A 748 26.11 -8.51 -3.91
N GLY A 749 26.91 -7.46 -4.14
CA GLY A 749 27.41 -7.08 -5.46
C GLY A 749 28.92 -7.22 -5.48
N CYS A 750 29.46 -7.80 -6.56
CA CYS A 750 30.91 -7.91 -6.75
C CYS A 750 31.54 -6.52 -6.81
N MET A 751 32.73 -6.38 -6.25
CA MET A 751 33.49 -5.13 -6.22
C MET A 751 34.45 -4.96 -7.40
N SER A 752 34.68 -6.02 -8.20
CA SER A 752 35.45 -5.92 -9.43
C SER A 752 34.70 -5.11 -10.49
N GLU A 753 35.38 -4.15 -11.14
CA GLU A 753 34.80 -3.32 -12.20
C GLU A 753 34.35 -4.12 -13.43
N ASP A 754 34.99 -5.26 -13.67
CA ASP A 754 34.69 -6.14 -14.81
C ASP A 754 33.67 -7.24 -14.48
N CYS A 755 33.07 -7.24 -13.26
CA CYS A 755 32.17 -8.29 -12.82
C CYS A 755 30.85 -7.74 -12.25
N GLU A 756 29.79 -7.95 -12.99
CA GLU A 756 28.42 -7.54 -12.57
C GLU A 756 27.69 -8.61 -11.71
N ASN A 757 28.41 -9.55 -11.12
CA ASN A 757 27.80 -10.62 -10.36
C ASN A 757 27.11 -10.11 -9.09
N THR A 758 25.90 -10.63 -8.84
CA THR A 758 25.10 -10.26 -7.67
C THR A 758 24.45 -11.49 -7.03
N ARG A 759 24.40 -11.54 -5.70
CA ARG A 759 23.72 -12.55 -4.90
C ARG A 759 22.77 -11.90 -3.91
N LYS A 760 21.52 -12.35 -3.84
CA LYS A 760 20.51 -11.78 -2.95
C LYS A 760 20.77 -12.18 -1.49
N LEU A 761 20.54 -11.29 -0.53
CA LEU A 761 20.48 -11.66 0.89
C LEU A 761 19.12 -12.28 1.18
N LEU A 762 19.12 -13.50 1.73
CA LEU A 762 17.92 -14.24 2.11
C LEU A 762 17.43 -13.78 3.49
N ARG A 763 16.18 -14.10 3.84
CA ARG A 763 15.60 -13.73 5.14
C ARG A 763 16.26 -14.40 6.34
N ASN A 764 16.94 -15.52 6.13
CA ASN A 764 17.72 -16.23 7.14
C ASN A 764 19.13 -15.63 7.37
N GLY A 765 19.47 -14.51 6.72
CA GLY A 765 20.78 -13.88 6.82
C GLY A 765 21.86 -14.48 5.90
N GLU A 766 21.55 -15.46 5.08
CA GLU A 766 22.50 -16.10 4.16
C GLU A 766 22.45 -15.44 2.77
N ALA A 767 23.56 -15.52 2.04
CA ALA A 767 23.58 -15.16 0.63
C ALA A 767 22.85 -16.21 -0.20
N ALA A 768 22.01 -15.77 -1.14
CA ALA A 768 21.41 -16.69 -2.09
C ALA A 768 22.49 -17.50 -2.83
N PRO A 769 22.25 -18.77 -3.15
CA PRO A 769 23.22 -19.58 -3.89
C PRO A 769 23.59 -18.93 -5.23
N PRO A 770 24.78 -19.24 -5.78
CA PRO A 770 25.19 -18.75 -7.09
C PRO A 770 24.15 -19.05 -8.17
N LYS A 771 23.95 -18.13 -9.09
CA LYS A 771 23.09 -18.37 -10.25
C LYS A 771 23.81 -19.31 -11.19
N MET A 772 23.06 -20.24 -11.77
CA MET A 772 23.55 -21.10 -12.84
C MET A 772 24.05 -20.28 -14.04
N THR A 773 25.13 -20.69 -14.66
CA THR A 773 25.54 -20.12 -15.95
C THR A 773 24.44 -20.39 -16.97
N PRO A 774 23.95 -19.37 -17.69
CA PRO A 774 22.93 -19.58 -18.71
C PRO A 774 23.41 -20.59 -19.76
N VAL A 775 22.57 -21.60 -20.08
CA VAL A 775 22.86 -22.63 -21.09
C VAL A 775 22.12 -22.28 -22.37
N PRO A 776 22.83 -22.02 -23.50
CA PRO A 776 22.19 -21.80 -24.79
C PRO A 776 21.48 -23.08 -25.27
N MET A 777 20.28 -22.92 -25.81
CA MET A 777 19.51 -24.03 -26.42
C MET A 777 19.12 -23.64 -27.86
N PRO A 778 20.07 -23.69 -28.76
CA PRO A 778 19.88 -23.23 -30.15
C PRO A 778 18.86 -24.07 -30.92
N GLU A 779 18.58 -25.28 -30.48
CA GLU A 779 17.58 -26.18 -31.06
C GLU A 779 16.14 -25.82 -30.71
N LEU A 780 15.96 -24.89 -29.71
CA LEU A 780 14.64 -24.47 -29.27
C LEU A 780 14.35 -23.06 -29.80
N GLU A 781 13.49 -22.96 -30.79
CA GLU A 781 13.04 -21.70 -31.38
C GLU A 781 11.94 -21.06 -30.54
N CYS A 782 11.93 -19.72 -30.47
CA CYS A 782 10.86 -18.95 -29.86
C CYS A 782 9.59 -18.98 -30.73
N GLU A 783 8.41 -19.03 -30.08
CA GLU A 783 7.12 -19.17 -30.78
C GLU A 783 6.67 -17.89 -31.51
N LYS A 784 7.14 -16.72 -31.08
CA LYS A 784 6.59 -15.42 -31.51
C LYS A 784 7.54 -14.58 -32.35
N VAL A 785 8.81 -14.82 -32.24
CA VAL A 785 9.88 -14.02 -32.89
C VAL A 785 11.00 -15.00 -33.30
N GLU A 786 11.65 -14.75 -34.41
CA GLU A 786 12.82 -15.48 -34.88
C GLU A 786 14.01 -15.28 -33.92
N ASP A 787 14.09 -16.15 -32.90
CA ASP A 787 15.07 -16.15 -31.81
C ASP A 787 15.13 -17.55 -31.18
N THR A 788 16.16 -17.86 -30.41
CA THR A 788 16.30 -19.12 -29.71
C THR A 788 16.23 -18.95 -28.21
N TYR A 789 15.99 -20.04 -27.47
CA TYR A 789 15.93 -19.98 -26.02
C TYR A 789 17.31 -20.17 -25.37
N ILE A 790 17.44 -19.59 -24.19
CA ILE A 790 18.53 -19.83 -23.25
C ILE A 790 17.91 -20.32 -21.94
N LEU A 791 18.39 -21.43 -21.40
CA LEU A 791 18.00 -21.94 -20.11
C LEU A 791 18.65 -21.10 -19.00
N ARG A 792 17.84 -20.62 -18.08
CA ARG A 792 18.26 -19.82 -16.94
C ARG A 792 17.61 -20.31 -15.66
N ASP A 793 18.19 -19.96 -14.53
CA ASP A 793 17.56 -20.18 -13.24
C ASP A 793 17.07 -18.86 -12.62
N GLY A 794 16.00 -18.96 -11.84
CA GLY A 794 15.36 -17.83 -11.17
C GLY A 794 14.75 -18.25 -9.83
N ALA A 795 14.02 -17.33 -9.20
CA ALA A 795 13.34 -17.57 -7.92
C ALA A 795 12.31 -18.72 -7.94
N ALA A 796 11.88 -19.14 -9.13
CA ALA A 796 10.96 -20.24 -9.36
C ALA A 796 11.64 -21.46 -10.05
N GLY A 797 12.97 -21.56 -9.95
CA GLY A 797 13.74 -22.64 -10.57
C GLY A 797 14.07 -22.40 -12.04
N LEU A 798 14.25 -23.47 -12.81
CA LEU A 798 14.64 -23.39 -14.22
C LEU A 798 13.52 -22.84 -15.11
N PHE A 799 13.90 -22.00 -16.07
CA PHE A 799 13.02 -21.47 -17.11
C PHE A 799 13.79 -21.16 -18.39
N LEU A 800 13.10 -21.21 -19.51
CA LEU A 800 13.60 -20.79 -20.80
C LEU A 800 13.26 -19.32 -21.03
N ALA A 801 14.24 -18.53 -21.44
CA ALA A 801 14.10 -17.13 -21.84
C ALA A 801 14.69 -16.92 -23.22
N ALA A 802 14.08 -16.08 -24.03
CA ALA A 802 14.62 -15.72 -25.35
C ALA A 802 16.05 -15.16 -25.26
N SER A 803 16.90 -15.49 -26.23
CA SER A 803 18.33 -15.11 -26.23
C SER A 803 18.52 -13.59 -26.29
N GLN A 804 17.65 -12.88 -26.99
CA GLN A 804 17.68 -11.43 -27.15
C GLN A 804 16.94 -10.66 -26.04
N PHE A 805 16.71 -11.26 -24.86
CA PHE A 805 16.13 -10.53 -23.71
C PHE A 805 17.01 -9.31 -23.35
N PRO A 806 16.45 -8.09 -23.14
CA PRO A 806 15.04 -7.74 -22.98
C PRO A 806 14.27 -7.32 -24.24
N LYS A 807 14.89 -7.39 -25.43
CA LYS A 807 14.21 -7.04 -26.70
C LYS A 807 13.09 -8.03 -26.98
N ASN A 808 13.38 -9.31 -26.93
CA ASN A 808 12.40 -10.38 -26.91
C ASN A 808 12.17 -10.81 -25.45
N ARG A 809 10.91 -10.78 -24.97
CA ARG A 809 10.54 -11.12 -23.58
C ARG A 809 9.84 -12.47 -23.47
N GLU A 810 9.96 -13.31 -24.48
CA GLU A 810 9.34 -14.62 -24.45
C GLU A 810 10.02 -15.52 -23.43
N THR A 811 9.21 -16.15 -22.58
CA THR A 811 9.67 -17.08 -21.55
C THR A 811 8.67 -18.21 -21.41
N ARG A 812 9.17 -19.44 -21.17
CA ARG A 812 8.34 -20.58 -20.82
C ARG A 812 9.05 -21.53 -19.86
N ALA A 813 8.31 -22.45 -19.27
CA ALA A 813 8.88 -23.55 -18.53
C ALA A 813 9.48 -24.59 -19.51
N PRO A 814 10.62 -25.23 -19.17
CA PRO A 814 11.19 -26.28 -20.00
C PRO A 814 10.40 -27.60 -19.87
N LEU A 815 10.32 -28.35 -20.94
CA LEU A 815 9.98 -29.76 -20.91
C LEU A 815 11.15 -30.54 -20.27
N VAL A 816 10.87 -31.65 -19.61
CA VAL A 816 11.94 -32.50 -19.04
C VAL A 816 12.85 -33.06 -20.13
N GLU A 817 12.30 -33.46 -21.24
CA GLU A 817 13.06 -33.97 -22.38
C GLU A 817 14.03 -32.95 -23.00
N GLU A 818 13.68 -31.65 -22.96
CA GLU A 818 14.53 -30.56 -23.47
C GLU A 818 15.79 -30.35 -22.61
N LEU A 819 15.76 -30.76 -21.35
CA LEU A 819 16.89 -30.64 -20.42
C LEU A 819 17.92 -31.77 -20.60
N LEU A 820 17.51 -32.95 -21.07
CA LEU A 820 18.35 -34.14 -21.12
C LEU A 820 19.58 -34.00 -22.03
N PRO A 821 19.51 -33.36 -23.20
CA PRO A 821 20.70 -33.17 -24.04
C PRO A 821 21.78 -32.31 -23.37
N HIS A 822 21.36 -31.40 -22.50
CA HIS A 822 22.21 -30.43 -21.81
C HIS A 822 22.56 -30.80 -20.36
N LYS A 823 22.38 -32.07 -19.96
CA LYS A 823 22.59 -32.57 -18.60
C LYS A 823 23.96 -32.23 -18.00
N ASP A 824 25.00 -32.18 -18.84
CA ASP A 824 26.38 -31.94 -18.44
C ASP A 824 26.72 -30.44 -18.33
N GLU A 825 25.89 -29.57 -18.93
CA GLU A 825 26.00 -28.10 -18.88
C GLU A 825 25.15 -27.49 -17.78
N ILE A 826 24.11 -28.23 -17.34
CA ILE A 826 23.19 -27.76 -16.29
C ILE A 826 23.82 -27.97 -14.91
N ASP A 827 23.72 -26.95 -14.05
CA ASP A 827 24.28 -26.99 -12.71
C ASP A 827 23.81 -28.23 -11.92
N LYS A 828 24.75 -28.88 -11.22
CA LYS A 828 24.53 -30.09 -10.43
C LYS A 828 23.37 -30.00 -9.44
N LYS A 829 23.04 -28.82 -8.97
CA LYS A 829 21.87 -28.58 -8.09
C LYS A 829 20.54 -28.95 -8.76
N TYR A 830 20.49 -29.03 -10.08
CA TYR A 830 19.32 -29.43 -10.86
C TYR A 830 19.41 -30.88 -11.41
N ALA A 831 20.45 -31.64 -11.06
CA ALA A 831 20.65 -33.00 -11.52
C ALA A 831 19.47 -33.95 -11.21
N PHE A 832 18.68 -33.65 -10.21
CA PHE A 832 17.47 -34.41 -9.88
C PHE A 832 16.39 -34.30 -10.97
N LEU A 833 16.31 -33.17 -11.70
CA LEU A 833 15.37 -32.99 -12.82
C LEU A 833 15.72 -33.87 -14.01
N MET A 834 16.99 -34.27 -14.19
CA MET A 834 17.42 -35.18 -15.25
C MET A 834 16.92 -36.61 -15.02
N LYS A 835 16.42 -36.94 -13.84
CA LYS A 835 15.81 -38.19 -13.46
C LYS A 835 14.28 -38.12 -13.40
N ALA A 836 13.71 -37.00 -13.78
CA ALA A 836 12.25 -36.82 -13.79
C ALA A 836 11.61 -37.60 -14.94
N PRO A 837 10.38 -38.08 -14.77
CA PRO A 837 9.64 -38.66 -15.87
C PRO A 837 9.46 -37.65 -17.02
N THR A 838 9.80 -38.05 -18.24
CA THR A 838 9.63 -37.26 -19.45
C THR A 838 8.19 -37.27 -19.95
N GLU A 839 7.45 -38.31 -19.59
CA GLU A 839 6.05 -38.53 -19.96
C GLU A 839 5.27 -39.07 -18.76
N ASP A 840 3.97 -38.83 -18.75
CA ASP A 840 3.06 -39.44 -17.79
C ASP A 840 2.67 -40.89 -18.27
N PRO A 841 1.92 -41.68 -17.49
CA PRO A 841 1.49 -43.00 -17.87
C PRO A 841 0.67 -43.09 -19.17
N ASP A 842 0.07 -41.99 -19.60
CA ASP A 842 -0.73 -41.88 -20.81
C ASP A 842 0.08 -41.36 -22.01
N GLY A 843 1.40 -41.12 -21.85
CA GLY A 843 2.31 -40.68 -22.90
C GLY A 843 2.34 -39.15 -23.14
N HIS A 844 1.79 -38.33 -22.22
CA HIS A 844 1.84 -36.88 -22.36
C HIS A 844 3.13 -36.31 -21.78
N LYS A 845 3.71 -35.35 -22.50
CA LYS A 845 4.97 -34.68 -22.13
C LYS A 845 4.90 -33.95 -20.79
N THR A 846 5.97 -34.01 -20.01
CA THR A 846 6.05 -33.34 -18.70
C THR A 846 6.84 -32.06 -18.76
N VAL A 847 6.34 -31.05 -18.01
CA VAL A 847 6.86 -29.68 -17.90
C VAL A 847 7.36 -29.46 -16.49
N VAL A 848 8.50 -28.82 -16.35
CA VAL A 848 9.03 -28.42 -15.02
C VAL A 848 8.23 -27.24 -14.46
N LYS A 849 7.67 -27.39 -13.27
CA LYS A 849 6.89 -26.37 -12.57
C LYS A 849 7.47 -26.07 -11.18
N PHE A 850 7.00 -24.99 -10.56
CA PHE A 850 7.41 -24.60 -9.22
C PHE A 850 6.22 -24.37 -8.30
N SER A 851 6.20 -25.08 -7.18
CA SER A 851 5.23 -24.90 -6.12
C SER A 851 5.67 -23.75 -5.18
N ARG A 852 4.97 -22.63 -5.21
CA ARG A 852 5.22 -21.49 -4.28
C ARG A 852 4.91 -21.83 -2.83
N LYS A 853 3.97 -22.76 -2.59
CA LYS A 853 3.56 -23.21 -1.26
C LYS A 853 4.68 -24.03 -0.61
N ASN A 854 5.21 -24.99 -1.33
CA ASN A 854 6.21 -25.95 -0.85
C ASN A 854 7.65 -25.53 -1.18
N LYS A 855 7.82 -24.47 -2.00
CA LYS A 855 9.12 -23.96 -2.48
C LYS A 855 9.96 -25.05 -3.19
N GLU A 856 9.32 -25.91 -3.96
CA GLU A 856 9.95 -27.02 -4.66
C GLU A 856 9.62 -27.02 -6.16
N GLN A 857 10.52 -27.59 -6.97
CA GLN A 857 10.23 -27.91 -8.36
C GLN A 857 9.63 -29.31 -8.44
N TYR A 858 8.62 -29.47 -9.30
CA TYR A 858 7.93 -30.71 -9.60
C TYR A 858 7.66 -30.77 -11.10
N VAL A 859 7.28 -31.90 -11.62
CA VAL A 859 6.88 -32.07 -13.02
C VAL A 859 5.38 -32.34 -13.12
N GLN A 860 4.78 -31.82 -14.19
CA GLN A 860 3.36 -31.94 -14.47
C GLN A 860 3.16 -32.17 -15.95
N SER A 861 2.28 -33.11 -16.34
CA SER A 861 1.93 -33.30 -17.75
C SER A 861 0.93 -32.26 -18.26
N GLU A 862 1.09 -31.86 -19.49
CA GLU A 862 0.25 -30.88 -20.17
C GLU A 862 -0.13 -31.31 -21.60
N ILE A 863 -1.39 -31.05 -22.00
CA ILE A 863 -1.89 -31.16 -23.36
C ILE A 863 -2.31 -29.74 -23.78
N ASP A 864 -1.80 -29.23 -24.89
CA ASP A 864 -2.07 -27.86 -25.39
C ASP A 864 -1.88 -26.78 -24.31
N LYS A 865 -0.81 -26.91 -23.52
CA LYS A 865 -0.49 -26.00 -22.39
C LYS A 865 -1.51 -26.05 -21.24
N LYS A 866 -2.41 -27.04 -21.19
CA LYS A 866 -3.35 -27.29 -20.09
C LYS A 866 -2.92 -28.50 -19.28
N PRO A 867 -2.92 -28.42 -17.94
CA PRO A 867 -2.55 -29.54 -17.09
C PRO A 867 -3.54 -30.70 -17.24
N THR A 868 -3.01 -31.93 -17.34
CA THR A 868 -3.84 -33.15 -17.36
C THR A 868 -4.33 -33.56 -15.98
N GLY A 869 -3.70 -33.02 -14.92
CA GLY A 869 -3.93 -33.42 -13.54
C GLY A 869 -2.83 -34.30 -12.95
N TRP A 870 -2.05 -34.97 -13.80
CA TRP A 870 -0.93 -35.79 -13.35
C TRP A 870 0.26 -34.92 -12.95
N LYS A 871 0.91 -35.29 -11.78
CA LYS A 871 2.07 -34.59 -11.22
C LYS A 871 3.02 -35.60 -10.60
N SER A 872 4.31 -35.29 -10.65
CA SER A 872 5.32 -36.06 -9.94
C SER A 872 6.26 -35.16 -9.15
N PHE A 873 6.61 -35.60 -7.96
CA PHE A 873 7.39 -34.85 -6.97
C PHE A 873 8.65 -35.65 -6.61
N TYR A 874 9.75 -34.95 -6.35
CA TYR A 874 11.00 -35.56 -5.92
C TYR A 874 10.99 -35.77 -4.40
N ARG A 875 10.91 -37.03 -3.96
CA ARG A 875 10.82 -37.42 -2.55
C ARG A 875 11.85 -38.51 -2.26
N LYS A 876 12.62 -38.37 -1.19
CA LYS A 876 13.63 -39.37 -0.78
C LYS A 876 14.50 -39.89 -1.92
N SER A 877 14.93 -39.00 -2.83
CA SER A 877 15.75 -39.30 -4.02
C SER A 877 15.05 -40.08 -5.13
N VAL A 878 13.71 -40.19 -5.11
CA VAL A 878 12.88 -40.83 -6.12
C VAL A 878 11.76 -39.91 -6.56
N TRP A 879 11.37 -39.99 -7.82
CA TRP A 879 10.19 -39.29 -8.34
C TRP A 879 8.93 -40.13 -8.06
N THR A 880 7.92 -39.51 -7.47
CA THR A 880 6.67 -40.17 -7.08
C THR A 880 5.46 -39.25 -7.31
N THR A 881 4.30 -39.83 -7.55
CA THR A 881 3.02 -39.10 -7.65
C THR A 881 2.45 -38.70 -6.30
N ASP A 882 2.99 -39.20 -5.20
CA ASP A 882 2.58 -38.83 -3.86
C ASP A 882 3.06 -37.41 -3.53
N SER A 883 2.12 -36.49 -3.28
CA SER A 883 2.37 -35.11 -2.88
C SER A 883 2.63 -34.95 -1.39
N GLU A 884 2.36 -35.98 -0.57
CA GLU A 884 2.58 -35.97 0.88
C GLU A 884 4.02 -36.36 1.20
N GLY A 885 4.62 -35.72 2.15
CA GLY A 885 5.99 -35.94 2.58
C GLY A 885 6.84 -34.66 2.50
N THR A 886 7.96 -34.68 3.25
CA THR A 886 8.90 -33.55 3.25
C THR A 886 9.60 -33.48 1.88
N PRO A 887 9.61 -32.30 1.22
CA PRO A 887 10.40 -32.09 0.02
C PRO A 887 11.84 -32.49 0.27
N ALA A 888 12.48 -33.17 -0.66
CA ALA A 888 13.91 -33.48 -0.56
C ALA A 888 14.66 -32.16 -0.38
N THR A 889 15.39 -32.02 0.73
CA THR A 889 16.21 -30.82 0.98
C THR A 889 17.32 -30.83 -0.04
N ILE A 890 17.19 -30.03 -1.09
CA ILE A 890 18.28 -29.77 -2.01
C ILE A 890 19.26 -28.90 -1.25
N LYS A 891 20.38 -29.45 -0.75
CA LYS A 891 21.48 -28.67 -0.21
C LYS A 891 22.06 -27.88 -1.38
N TYR A 892 21.81 -26.57 -1.36
CA TYR A 892 22.41 -25.61 -2.29
C TYR A 892 23.86 -25.38 -1.94
#